data_78151ab81f0f1be75e739ae195c337c9
#
_entry.id   78151ab81f0f1be75e739ae195c337c9
#
_cell.length_a   1.000
_cell.length_b   1.000
_cell.length_c   1.000
_cell.angle_alpha   90.00
_cell.angle_beta   90.00
_cell.angle_gamma   90.00
#
_symmetry.space_group_name_H-M   'P 1'
#
loop_
_entity.id
_entity.type
_entity.pdbx_description
1 polymer ?
#
loop_
_entity_poly.entity_id
_entity_poly.type
_entity_poly.pdbx_seq_one_letter_code
_entity_poly.pdbx_strand_id
1 'polypeptide(L)'
;MGHPPRPRPHRRNRRQPPRSDPALPRSAAGRLRGAPRALAAQVERHLAASLELVGLRVSSLFGGAEHVRYENQLLDHTDVLVVTTEKLDLLLRNTPELAGRLRLVLVDEGHSIDRSARGLRLETVLTRIRRTTPQARIVLLSAVLPNGEDIARWLEPTADGTNHAKIDWSPSQLRTGVFSWQGQEKDGQTGSIHYGTAQDRDFFVPKVLTRRLTRTRLFPRDLKDVAAALALHFERLGPVLISTTQPAYAQAAARALQTALDKTDTPVLGGRNQRDQRRALSERIAEHLGEEHELTVMVTQGIAYHHGTIPQPVRHLLERSYRDGALRVLCATSTLSQGMNLPVKTVLVHSTWRNQEQIGVREFWNAAGRAGRAFQETEGHVVLIAKDTQDARNLRRRYLDKDNIEPVLSTIGALYHRLAITRLGTRPAPGQNLTDIDLPDPELEDLTDWAQELELQLLTMLAEEVVDTPDQHRLEDAAHDLLAHTLGGHQIGAQEWSLKPLARFTARRVAALARQLPDPAARAAILRTGLSLQGGLDAITAAEQVANTLTEHPGLLDPATWPALRDTVLTATTIQELRRSATDKNRPIGAVVPLAGDWIAGWTLQEIHHHYQLLLAAKDITATSDYIDKVITHDLAWAVSSILQILETRHGINLEGPLATLPAMLKYGVDTAPACYAASLGIHQRSAATGLAARCPIPEPSFSDFTGWLDDRPAPSVTATLHTDPQPLADTGQLTDHDQVELAITISPAPEDRRRRTSR
;
A
#
# COMPACT_ATOMS: atom_id res chain seq x y z
N MET A 1 33.03 -72.78 -15.50
CA MET A 1 32.88 -71.43 -16.04
C MET A 1 31.51 -71.33 -16.66
N GLY A 2 30.52 -70.87 -15.92
CA GLY A 2 29.12 -70.80 -16.32
C GLY A 2 28.62 -69.39 -16.07
N HIS A 3 28.15 -68.73 -17.10
CA HIS A 3 27.47 -67.43 -16.97
C HIS A 3 26.08 -67.64 -16.43
N PRO A 4 25.58 -66.78 -15.52
CA PRO A 4 24.21 -66.81 -15.06
C PRO A 4 23.26 -66.18 -16.12
N PRO A 5 21.97 -66.65 -16.18
CA PRO A 5 20.99 -66.22 -17.18
C PRO A 5 20.40 -64.86 -16.89
N ARG A 6 20.11 -64.09 -17.93
CA ARG A 6 19.42 -62.78 -17.91
C ARG A 6 17.96 -62.95 -17.48
N PRO A 7 17.41 -62.04 -16.65
CA PRO A 7 16.00 -62.09 -16.28
C PRO A 7 15.13 -61.57 -17.43
N ARG A 8 13.96 -62.20 -17.62
CA ARG A 8 12.91 -61.84 -18.59
C ARG A 8 12.17 -60.58 -18.19
N PRO A 9 11.67 -59.74 -19.14
CA PRO A 9 10.96 -58.53 -18.81
C PRO A 9 9.55 -58.81 -18.26
N HIS A 10 9.26 -58.27 -17.09
CA HIS A 10 7.91 -58.27 -16.49
C HIS A 10 6.93 -57.47 -17.34
N ARG A 11 5.77 -58.08 -17.64
CA ARG A 11 4.60 -57.44 -18.24
C ARG A 11 4.21 -56.19 -17.41
N ARG A 12 4.19 -55.01 -18.04
CA ARG A 12 3.59 -53.81 -17.47
C ARG A 12 2.07 -54.02 -17.39
N ASN A 13 1.54 -54.17 -16.17
CA ASN A 13 0.12 -53.97 -15.89
C ASN A 13 -0.22 -52.51 -16.20
N ARG A 14 -1.08 -52.31 -17.22
CA ARG A 14 -1.78 -51.05 -17.46
C ARG A 14 -2.65 -50.77 -16.23
N ARG A 15 -2.21 -49.92 -15.32
CA ARG A 15 -3.10 -49.28 -14.35
C ARG A 15 -3.99 -48.31 -15.11
N GLN A 16 -5.30 -48.51 -14.99
CA GLN A 16 -6.30 -47.54 -15.37
C GLN A 16 -6.03 -46.22 -14.65
N PRO A 17 -6.25 -45.05 -15.32
CA PRO A 17 -6.15 -43.76 -14.64
C PRO A 17 -7.20 -43.73 -13.51
N PRO A 18 -6.91 -43.09 -12.35
CA PRO A 18 -7.88 -42.93 -11.29
C PRO A 18 -9.09 -42.16 -11.84
N ARG A 19 -10.28 -42.60 -11.46
CA ARG A 19 -11.56 -41.92 -11.76
C ARG A 19 -11.40 -40.46 -11.27
N SER A 20 -11.79 -39.54 -12.14
CA SER A 20 -11.93 -38.12 -11.84
C SER A 20 -12.71 -37.96 -10.53
N ASP A 21 -12.06 -37.39 -9.53
CA ASP A 21 -12.73 -36.87 -8.33
C ASP A 21 -13.84 -35.89 -8.74
N PRO A 22 -14.95 -35.86 -8.00
CA PRO A 22 -16.03 -34.92 -8.29
C PRO A 22 -15.45 -33.51 -8.19
N ALA A 23 -15.66 -32.71 -9.23
CA ALA A 23 -15.25 -31.34 -9.32
C ALA A 23 -15.58 -30.60 -8.02
N LEU A 24 -14.56 -30.09 -7.34
CA LEU A 24 -14.72 -29.19 -6.20
C LEU A 24 -15.66 -28.04 -6.63
N PRO A 25 -16.63 -27.67 -5.81
CA PRO A 25 -17.51 -26.55 -6.14
C PRO A 25 -16.64 -25.32 -6.43
N ARG A 26 -16.86 -24.70 -7.59
CA ARG A 26 -16.19 -23.46 -7.99
C ARG A 26 -16.53 -22.39 -6.97
N SER A 27 -15.68 -22.23 -5.95
CA SER A 27 -15.75 -21.19 -4.93
C SER A 27 -14.75 -20.12 -5.26
N ALA A 28 -15.23 -18.94 -5.34
CA ALA A 28 -14.51 -17.74 -5.72
C ALA A 28 -13.49 -17.28 -4.65
N ALA A 29 -12.25 -16.93 -5.04
CA ALA A 29 -11.17 -16.58 -4.13
C ALA A 29 -10.70 -15.12 -4.29
N GLY A 30 -10.65 -14.31 -3.24
CA GLY A 30 -10.30 -12.90 -3.25
C GLY A 30 -9.22 -12.49 -2.25
N ARG A 31 -8.52 -11.40 -2.44
CA ARG A 31 -7.32 -10.99 -1.67
C ARG A 31 -7.34 -9.56 -1.14
N LEU A 32 -6.79 -9.31 0.03
CA LEU A 32 -6.74 -8.04 0.77
C LEU A 32 -5.31 -7.49 0.90
N ARG A 33 -5.10 -6.19 0.73
CA ARG A 33 -3.78 -5.59 0.77
C ARG A 33 -3.72 -4.24 1.47
N GLY A 34 -2.73 -4.06 2.34
CA GLY A 34 -2.32 -2.78 2.88
C GLY A 34 -1.11 -2.17 2.18
N ALA A 35 -0.93 -2.35 0.87
CA ALA A 35 0.25 -1.92 0.13
C ALA A 35 -0.01 -0.78 -0.86
N PRO A 36 1.04 -0.05 -1.30
CA PRO A 36 0.91 1.04 -2.27
C PRO A 36 0.28 0.58 -3.58
N ARG A 37 -0.41 1.48 -4.29
CA ARG A 37 -1.13 1.23 -5.55
C ARG A 37 -0.32 0.44 -6.61
N ALA A 38 0.98 0.67 -6.70
CA ALA A 38 1.89 -0.01 -7.62
C ALA A 38 1.98 -1.51 -7.40
N LEU A 39 1.98 -1.92 -6.15
CA LEU A 39 2.12 -3.29 -5.73
C LEU A 39 0.82 -4.08 -5.99
N ALA A 40 -0.36 -3.49 -5.75
CA ALA A 40 -1.64 -4.11 -6.06
C ALA A 40 -1.77 -4.47 -7.55
N ALA A 41 -1.40 -3.55 -8.44
CA ALA A 41 -1.40 -3.79 -9.89
C ALA A 41 -0.36 -4.84 -10.33
N GLN A 42 0.76 -4.98 -9.63
CA GLN A 42 1.74 -6.04 -9.91
C GLN A 42 1.19 -7.41 -9.52
N VAL A 43 0.59 -7.52 -8.33
CA VAL A 43 0.01 -8.77 -7.83
C VAL A 43 -1.18 -9.19 -8.67
N GLU A 44 -2.05 -8.26 -9.04
CA GLU A 44 -3.16 -8.54 -9.96
C GLU A 44 -2.66 -9.22 -11.24
N ARG A 45 -1.69 -8.61 -11.93
CA ARG A 45 -1.13 -9.17 -13.18
C ARG A 45 -0.51 -10.56 -12.98
N HIS A 46 0.22 -10.75 -11.89
CA HIS A 46 0.87 -12.03 -11.62
C HIS A 46 -0.13 -13.13 -11.31
N LEU A 47 -1.18 -12.77 -10.54
CA LEU A 47 -2.24 -13.70 -10.22
C LEU A 47 -3.16 -13.96 -11.40
N ALA A 48 -3.49 -12.95 -12.20
CA ALA A 48 -4.28 -13.10 -13.41
C ALA A 48 -3.59 -14.12 -14.34
N ALA A 49 -2.30 -13.94 -14.62
CA ALA A 49 -1.54 -14.86 -15.45
C ALA A 49 -1.58 -16.33 -14.98
N SER A 50 -1.69 -16.56 -13.66
CA SER A 50 -1.71 -17.91 -13.08
C SER A 50 -3.13 -18.46 -12.90
N LEU A 51 -4.07 -17.61 -12.47
CA LEU A 51 -5.42 -18.04 -12.05
C LEU A 51 -6.43 -18.04 -13.19
N GLU A 52 -6.24 -17.22 -14.21
CA GLU A 52 -7.05 -17.25 -15.43
C GLU A 52 -6.94 -18.60 -16.17
N LEU A 53 -5.77 -19.27 -16.05
CA LEU A 53 -5.57 -20.62 -16.60
C LEU A 53 -6.52 -21.65 -15.99
N VAL A 54 -7.02 -21.40 -14.78
CA VAL A 54 -8.01 -22.26 -14.09
C VAL A 54 -9.41 -21.63 -14.10
N GLY A 55 -9.62 -20.57 -14.88
CA GLY A 55 -10.90 -19.92 -15.10
C GLY A 55 -11.37 -19.02 -13.95
N LEU A 56 -10.43 -18.52 -13.13
CA LEU A 56 -10.70 -17.54 -12.08
C LEU A 56 -10.37 -16.13 -12.57
N ARG A 57 -11.30 -15.20 -12.40
CA ARG A 57 -11.15 -13.79 -12.79
C ARG A 57 -10.57 -13.00 -11.64
N VAL A 58 -9.44 -12.36 -11.90
CA VAL A 58 -8.72 -11.52 -10.93
C VAL A 58 -9.01 -10.06 -11.23
N SER A 59 -9.38 -9.30 -10.21
CA SER A 59 -9.55 -7.84 -10.31
C SER A 59 -8.88 -7.15 -9.14
N SER A 60 -8.49 -5.90 -9.32
CA SER A 60 -7.95 -5.07 -8.25
C SER A 60 -8.79 -3.83 -8.02
N LEU A 61 -8.97 -3.49 -6.74
CA LEU A 61 -9.56 -2.23 -6.30
C LEU A 61 -8.59 -1.56 -5.32
N PHE A 62 -7.95 -0.51 -5.78
CA PHE A 62 -7.00 0.26 -4.99
C PHE A 62 -7.27 1.75 -5.15
N GLY A 63 -6.80 2.52 -4.20
CA GLY A 63 -7.02 3.96 -4.13
C GLY A 63 -7.43 4.36 -2.73
N GLY A 64 -7.98 5.55 -2.62
CA GLY A 64 -8.52 6.07 -1.38
C GLY A 64 -9.85 5.42 -0.99
N ALA A 65 -10.57 6.11 -0.13
CA ALA A 65 -11.89 5.67 0.32
C ALA A 65 -13.03 6.06 -0.65
N GLU A 66 -12.70 6.53 -1.88
CA GLU A 66 -13.69 6.81 -2.90
C GLU A 66 -14.42 5.54 -3.33
N HIS A 67 -15.74 5.58 -3.34
CA HIS A 67 -16.59 4.53 -3.87
C HIS A 67 -17.10 4.95 -5.25
N VAL A 68 -16.91 4.09 -6.24
CA VAL A 68 -17.39 4.34 -7.61
C VAL A 68 -18.45 3.30 -7.94
N ARG A 69 -19.57 3.76 -8.43
CA ARG A 69 -20.79 2.94 -8.64
C ARG A 69 -20.56 1.67 -9.47
N TYR A 70 -19.69 1.71 -10.49
CA TYR A 70 -19.36 0.54 -11.31
C TYR A 70 -18.48 -0.50 -10.59
N GLU A 71 -17.91 -0.18 -9.42
CA GLU A 71 -17.15 -1.15 -8.64
C GLU A 71 -18.02 -2.32 -8.15
N ASN A 72 -19.29 -2.08 -7.88
CA ASN A 72 -20.23 -3.16 -7.55
C ASN A 72 -20.39 -4.13 -8.71
N GLN A 73 -20.50 -3.62 -9.95
CA GLN A 73 -20.56 -4.45 -11.16
C GLN A 73 -19.25 -5.23 -11.37
N LEU A 74 -18.10 -4.61 -11.08
CA LEU A 74 -16.81 -5.30 -11.11
C LEU A 74 -16.77 -6.44 -10.09
N LEU A 75 -17.25 -6.24 -8.87
CA LEU A 75 -17.29 -7.26 -7.82
C LEU A 75 -18.14 -8.46 -8.19
N ASP A 76 -19.22 -8.28 -8.94
CA ASP A 76 -20.09 -9.38 -9.39
C ASP A 76 -19.39 -10.29 -10.42
N HIS A 77 -18.42 -9.75 -11.14
CA HIS A 77 -17.64 -10.48 -12.13
C HIS A 77 -16.26 -10.94 -11.61
N THR A 78 -15.96 -10.71 -10.32
CA THR A 78 -14.65 -10.99 -9.72
C THR A 78 -14.69 -12.25 -8.87
N ASP A 79 -13.77 -13.17 -9.14
CA ASP A 79 -13.53 -14.36 -8.33
C ASP A 79 -12.40 -14.14 -7.31
N VAL A 80 -11.42 -13.32 -7.66
CA VAL A 80 -10.26 -12.97 -6.82
C VAL A 80 -10.07 -11.46 -6.79
N LEU A 81 -10.22 -10.85 -5.62
CA LEU A 81 -10.10 -9.41 -5.43
C LEU A 81 -8.78 -9.05 -4.75
N VAL A 82 -7.95 -8.24 -5.40
CA VAL A 82 -6.78 -7.59 -4.81
C VAL A 82 -7.18 -6.18 -4.36
N VAL A 83 -7.06 -5.90 -3.06
CA VAL A 83 -7.66 -4.68 -2.49
C VAL A 83 -6.81 -4.09 -1.36
N THR A 84 -6.80 -2.77 -1.19
CA THR A 84 -6.22 -2.12 -0.01
C THR A 84 -7.15 -2.27 1.20
N THR A 85 -6.59 -2.19 2.41
CA THR A 85 -7.38 -2.27 3.66
C THR A 85 -8.46 -1.19 3.71
N GLU A 86 -8.11 0.04 3.32
CA GLU A 86 -9.00 1.19 3.30
C GLU A 86 -10.19 0.95 2.36
N LYS A 87 -9.89 0.41 1.19
CA LYS A 87 -10.92 0.11 0.19
C LYS A 87 -11.81 -1.06 0.60
N LEU A 88 -11.25 -2.10 1.22
CA LEU A 88 -12.07 -3.21 1.72
C LEU A 88 -13.00 -2.76 2.86
N ASP A 89 -12.49 -1.95 3.80
CA ASP A 89 -13.31 -1.39 4.87
C ASP A 89 -14.53 -0.64 4.29
N LEU A 90 -14.30 0.21 3.29
CA LEU A 90 -15.35 0.94 2.60
C LEU A 90 -16.34 0.00 1.86
N LEU A 91 -15.83 -1.00 1.15
CA LEU A 91 -16.68 -1.97 0.46
C LEU A 91 -17.56 -2.76 1.42
N LEU A 92 -17.02 -3.20 2.56
CA LEU A 92 -17.80 -3.92 3.59
C LEU A 92 -18.87 -3.04 4.27
N ARG A 93 -18.67 -1.72 4.29
CA ARG A 93 -19.68 -0.77 4.79
C ARG A 93 -20.79 -0.49 3.77
N ASN A 94 -20.42 -0.38 2.49
CA ASN A 94 -21.36 -0.02 1.42
C ASN A 94 -22.06 -1.24 0.80
N THR A 95 -21.46 -2.41 0.89
CA THR A 95 -21.96 -3.67 0.33
C THR A 95 -21.81 -4.78 1.40
N PRO A 96 -22.64 -4.78 2.45
CA PRO A 96 -22.54 -5.76 3.55
C PRO A 96 -22.62 -7.22 3.07
N GLU A 97 -23.33 -7.48 1.96
CA GLU A 97 -23.48 -8.80 1.35
C GLU A 97 -22.12 -9.36 0.87
N LEU A 98 -21.16 -8.50 0.59
CA LEU A 98 -19.80 -8.89 0.24
C LEU A 98 -19.16 -9.75 1.34
N ALA A 99 -19.39 -9.41 2.61
CA ALA A 99 -18.88 -10.17 3.73
C ALA A 99 -19.30 -11.65 3.64
N GLY A 100 -20.58 -11.93 3.38
CA GLY A 100 -21.11 -13.31 3.24
C GLY A 100 -20.52 -14.11 2.06
N ARG A 101 -19.93 -13.42 1.09
CA ARG A 101 -19.26 -14.03 -0.07
C ARG A 101 -17.80 -14.42 0.20
N LEU A 102 -17.18 -13.89 1.25
CA LEU A 102 -15.78 -14.14 1.59
C LEU A 102 -15.57 -15.61 1.99
N ARG A 103 -14.50 -16.22 1.48
CA ARG A 103 -14.09 -17.59 1.82
C ARG A 103 -12.65 -17.67 2.31
N LEU A 104 -11.77 -16.87 1.74
CA LEU A 104 -10.36 -16.80 2.11
C LEU A 104 -9.91 -15.34 2.09
N VAL A 105 -9.26 -14.92 3.16
CA VAL A 105 -8.65 -13.59 3.29
C VAL A 105 -7.17 -13.79 3.55
N LEU A 106 -6.33 -13.40 2.58
CA LEU A 106 -4.88 -13.42 2.74
C LEU A 106 -4.39 -12.00 3.04
N VAL A 107 -3.70 -11.80 4.14
CA VAL A 107 -3.11 -10.53 4.55
C VAL A 107 -1.61 -10.59 4.37
N ASP A 108 -1.08 -9.88 3.38
CA ASP A 108 0.36 -9.70 3.29
C ASP A 108 0.84 -8.59 4.23
N GLU A 109 2.11 -8.67 4.60
CA GLU A 109 2.72 -7.76 5.57
C GLU A 109 1.88 -7.66 6.87
N GLY A 110 1.44 -8.82 7.39
CA GLY A 110 0.58 -8.92 8.57
C GLY A 110 1.08 -8.18 9.82
N HIS A 111 2.39 -7.89 9.87
CA HIS A 111 2.97 -7.01 10.89
C HIS A 111 2.48 -5.56 10.81
N SER A 112 1.78 -5.18 9.73
CA SER A 112 1.19 -3.84 9.58
C SER A 112 0.02 -3.57 10.54
N ILE A 113 -0.48 -4.58 11.26
CA ILE A 113 -1.40 -4.42 12.41
C ILE A 113 -0.67 -3.77 13.59
N ASP A 114 0.19 -2.83 13.36
CA ASP A 114 0.94 -2.16 14.41
C ASP A 114 0.33 -0.80 14.76
N ARG A 115 0.89 -0.15 15.79
CA ARG A 115 0.45 1.12 16.36
C ARG A 115 0.39 2.26 15.33
N SER A 116 -0.64 2.25 14.51
CA SER A 116 -0.90 3.26 13.48
C SER A 116 -2.39 3.28 13.14
N ALA A 117 -2.88 4.37 12.56
CA ALA A 117 -4.26 4.45 12.05
C ALA A 117 -4.56 3.33 11.03
N ARG A 118 -3.59 3.03 10.16
CA ARG A 118 -3.72 1.94 9.18
C ARG A 118 -3.76 0.56 9.84
N GLY A 119 -2.93 0.33 10.86
CA GLY A 119 -2.92 -0.92 11.62
C GLY A 119 -4.23 -1.12 12.38
N LEU A 120 -4.77 -0.07 12.98
CA LEU A 120 -6.08 -0.09 13.61
C LEU A 120 -7.19 -0.46 12.62
N ARG A 121 -7.18 0.12 11.42
CA ARG A 121 -8.16 -0.20 10.37
C ARG A 121 -8.05 -1.66 9.93
N LEU A 122 -6.84 -2.19 9.75
CA LEU A 122 -6.64 -3.59 9.42
C LEU A 122 -7.17 -4.50 10.53
N GLU A 123 -6.85 -4.20 11.79
CA GLU A 123 -7.35 -4.94 12.96
C GLU A 123 -8.88 -4.96 12.99
N THR A 124 -9.53 -3.81 12.81
CA THR A 124 -11.00 -3.71 12.87
C THR A 124 -11.68 -4.39 11.69
N VAL A 125 -11.11 -4.30 10.47
CA VAL A 125 -11.61 -5.03 9.30
C VAL A 125 -11.56 -6.53 9.53
N LEU A 126 -10.44 -7.07 10.03
CA LEU A 126 -10.31 -8.49 10.35
C LEU A 126 -11.26 -8.92 11.47
N THR A 127 -11.42 -8.09 12.49
CA THR A 127 -12.39 -8.32 13.58
C THR A 127 -13.82 -8.40 13.03
N ARG A 128 -14.22 -7.47 12.15
CA ARG A 128 -15.50 -7.47 11.48
C ARG A 128 -15.71 -8.76 10.69
N ILE A 129 -14.77 -9.14 9.84
CA ILE A 129 -14.85 -10.37 9.03
C ILE A 129 -15.01 -11.60 9.92
N ARG A 130 -14.24 -11.73 11.00
CA ARG A 130 -14.37 -12.86 11.95
C ARG A 130 -15.74 -12.94 12.60
N ARG A 131 -16.35 -11.79 12.94
CA ARG A 131 -17.68 -11.75 13.56
C ARG A 131 -18.81 -12.00 12.56
N THR A 132 -18.74 -11.41 11.37
CA THR A 132 -19.82 -11.50 10.37
C THR A 132 -19.70 -12.72 9.46
N THR A 133 -18.51 -13.25 9.28
CA THR A 133 -18.22 -14.37 8.35
C THR A 133 -17.25 -15.37 8.97
N PRO A 134 -17.62 -16.05 10.06
CA PRO A 134 -16.72 -16.95 10.79
C PRO A 134 -16.24 -18.15 9.95
N GLN A 135 -16.89 -18.45 8.83
CA GLN A 135 -16.47 -19.48 7.87
C GLN A 135 -15.35 -19.00 6.93
N ALA A 136 -15.02 -17.70 6.89
CA ALA A 136 -13.93 -17.19 6.09
C ALA A 136 -12.59 -17.51 6.75
N ARG A 137 -11.71 -18.18 6.02
CA ARG A 137 -10.35 -18.45 6.49
C ARG A 137 -9.49 -17.20 6.36
N ILE A 138 -8.83 -16.78 7.44
CA ILE A 138 -7.89 -15.66 7.44
C ILE A 138 -6.46 -16.20 7.55
N VAL A 139 -5.58 -15.75 6.67
CA VAL A 139 -4.17 -16.10 6.64
C VAL A 139 -3.33 -14.83 6.65
N LEU A 140 -2.48 -14.64 7.64
CA LEU A 140 -1.50 -13.55 7.69
C LEU A 140 -0.14 -14.05 7.23
N LEU A 141 0.46 -13.30 6.31
CA LEU A 141 1.82 -13.52 5.83
C LEU A 141 2.69 -12.37 6.33
N SER A 142 3.85 -12.68 6.88
CA SER A 142 4.79 -11.66 7.34
C SER A 142 6.21 -12.20 7.38
N ALA A 143 7.16 -11.41 6.92
CA ALA A 143 8.58 -11.75 7.00
C ALA A 143 9.13 -11.64 8.43
N VAL A 144 8.52 -10.77 9.27
CA VAL A 144 9.03 -10.44 10.60
C VAL A 144 7.86 -10.30 11.59
N LEU A 145 7.56 -11.37 12.31
CA LEU A 145 6.43 -11.44 13.24
C LEU A 145 6.84 -12.22 14.51
N PRO A 146 7.54 -11.57 15.48
CA PRO A 146 8.06 -12.28 16.64
C PRO A 146 6.98 -12.88 17.53
N ASN A 147 5.80 -12.27 17.64
CA ASN A 147 4.65 -12.77 18.38
C ASN A 147 3.59 -13.42 17.47
N GLY A 148 4.01 -14.14 16.43
CA GLY A 148 3.10 -14.79 15.47
C GLY A 148 2.13 -15.79 16.11
N GLU A 149 2.55 -16.53 17.14
CA GLU A 149 1.68 -17.44 17.89
C GLU A 149 0.54 -16.72 18.62
N ASP A 150 0.82 -15.54 19.17
CA ASP A 150 -0.16 -14.72 19.86
C ASP A 150 -1.23 -14.20 18.88
N ILE A 151 -0.79 -13.75 17.71
CA ILE A 151 -1.68 -13.32 16.64
C ILE A 151 -2.48 -14.50 16.05
N ALA A 152 -1.86 -15.66 15.90
CA ALA A 152 -2.55 -16.87 15.46
C ALA A 152 -3.65 -17.30 16.44
N ARG A 153 -3.39 -17.25 17.75
CA ARG A 153 -4.41 -17.50 18.80
C ARG A 153 -5.53 -16.46 18.79
N TRP A 154 -5.22 -15.20 18.49
CA TRP A 154 -6.28 -14.21 18.30
C TRP A 154 -7.17 -14.55 17.12
N LEU A 155 -6.61 -14.93 15.97
CA LEU A 155 -7.40 -15.26 14.77
C LEU A 155 -8.20 -16.55 14.91
N GLU A 156 -7.64 -17.57 15.56
CA GLU A 156 -8.24 -18.89 15.72
C GLU A 156 -8.04 -19.40 17.15
N PRO A 157 -8.88 -18.97 18.12
CA PRO A 157 -8.70 -19.32 19.54
C PRO A 157 -8.81 -20.80 19.85
N THR A 158 -9.48 -21.59 18.99
CA THR A 158 -9.73 -23.02 19.18
C THR A 158 -8.63 -23.91 18.60
N ALA A 159 -7.66 -23.31 17.86
CA ALA A 159 -6.60 -24.07 17.25
C ALA A 159 -5.60 -24.59 18.30
N ASP A 160 -5.09 -25.79 18.08
CA ASP A 160 -4.13 -26.50 18.93
C ASP A 160 -2.67 -26.01 18.79
N GLY A 161 -2.46 -24.81 18.22
CA GLY A 161 -1.14 -24.23 17.97
C GLY A 161 -0.53 -24.62 16.61
N THR A 162 -1.20 -25.44 15.81
CA THR A 162 -0.72 -25.85 14.46
C THR A 162 -0.98 -24.79 13.39
N ASN A 163 -1.70 -23.74 13.73
CA ASN A 163 -2.06 -22.63 12.83
C ASN A 163 -0.97 -21.55 12.68
N HIS A 164 0.15 -21.68 13.40
CA HIS A 164 1.33 -20.81 13.24
C HIS A 164 2.46 -21.56 12.54
N ALA A 165 2.70 -21.27 11.26
CA ALA A 165 3.84 -21.82 10.54
C ALA A 165 5.01 -20.82 10.57
N LYS A 166 6.11 -21.23 11.20
CA LYS A 166 7.36 -20.48 11.23
C LYS A 166 8.41 -21.24 10.43
N ILE A 167 9.01 -20.59 9.45
CA ILE A 167 10.07 -21.15 8.62
C ILE A 167 11.37 -20.41 8.96
N ASP A 168 12.31 -21.11 9.60
CA ASP A 168 13.63 -20.55 9.93
C ASP A 168 14.63 -20.65 8.76
N TRP A 169 14.26 -21.40 7.72
CA TRP A 169 15.08 -21.54 6.53
C TRP A 169 14.87 -20.37 5.56
N SER A 170 15.95 -19.85 5.00
CA SER A 170 15.94 -18.88 3.92
C SER A 170 16.65 -19.43 2.69
N PRO A 171 16.09 -19.31 1.48
CA PRO A 171 16.71 -19.80 0.24
C PRO A 171 18.01 -19.08 -0.11
N SER A 172 18.25 -17.89 0.42
CA SER A 172 19.47 -17.12 0.31
C SER A 172 20.04 -16.77 1.68
N GLN A 173 21.35 -16.89 1.85
CA GLN A 173 22.02 -16.51 3.09
C GLN A 173 22.09 -14.98 3.19
N LEU A 174 21.46 -14.39 4.20
CA LEU A 174 21.52 -12.97 4.48
C LEU A 174 22.74 -12.65 5.35
N ARG A 175 23.70 -11.89 4.82
CA ARG A 175 24.88 -11.42 5.54
C ARG A 175 24.64 -9.98 6.01
N THR A 176 24.38 -9.83 7.31
CA THR A 176 24.16 -8.52 7.94
C THR A 176 25.44 -8.04 8.60
N GLY A 177 25.83 -6.78 8.39
CA GLY A 177 27.06 -6.24 8.94
C GLY A 177 27.01 -4.72 9.14
N VAL A 178 28.04 -4.20 9.78
CA VAL A 178 28.21 -2.76 10.03
C VAL A 178 29.53 -2.28 9.46
N PHE A 179 29.46 -1.26 8.63
CA PHE A 179 30.64 -0.53 8.13
C PHE A 179 31.04 0.53 9.15
N SER A 180 32.37 0.61 9.42
CA SER A 180 32.95 1.68 10.25
C SER A 180 34.36 2.04 9.81
N TRP A 181 34.74 3.29 10.11
CA TRP A 181 36.11 3.76 9.90
C TRP A 181 37.02 3.34 11.06
N GLN A 182 38.26 2.97 10.70
CA GLN A 182 39.35 2.67 11.63
C GLN A 182 40.56 3.57 11.34
N GLY A 183 41.34 3.86 12.36
CA GLY A 183 42.50 4.78 12.28
C GLY A 183 42.12 6.23 12.55
N GLN A 184 43.15 7.08 12.66
CA GLN A 184 42.97 8.52 12.88
C GLN A 184 42.88 9.27 11.56
N GLU A 185 42.04 10.31 11.49
CA GLU A 185 41.85 11.08 10.25
C GLU A 185 43.13 11.65 9.67
N LYS A 186 44.05 12.13 10.52
CA LYS A 186 45.33 12.69 10.13
C LYS A 186 46.28 11.71 9.44
N ASP A 187 46.18 10.41 9.78
CA ASP A 187 47.06 9.35 9.25
C ASP A 187 46.38 8.57 8.10
N GLY A 188 45.12 8.93 7.82
CA GLY A 188 44.24 8.20 6.90
C GLY A 188 43.44 7.13 7.60
N GLN A 189 42.20 6.96 7.16
CA GLN A 189 41.28 5.96 7.71
C GLN A 189 41.01 4.86 6.72
N THR A 190 40.85 3.66 7.25
CA THR A 190 40.45 2.48 6.52
C THR A 190 39.05 2.09 6.93
N GLY A 191 38.14 1.98 5.97
CA GLY A 191 36.78 1.50 6.19
C GLY A 191 36.74 -0.03 6.14
N SER A 192 36.06 -0.63 7.10
CA SER A 192 35.92 -2.08 7.24
C SER A 192 34.47 -2.45 7.54
N ILE A 193 34.08 -3.68 7.18
CA ILE A 193 32.77 -4.23 7.48
C ILE A 193 32.93 -5.41 8.44
N HIS A 194 32.19 -5.36 9.54
CA HIS A 194 32.03 -6.48 10.48
C HIS A 194 30.67 -7.09 10.26
N TYR A 195 30.67 -8.34 9.77
CA TYR A 195 29.46 -9.15 9.59
C TYR A 195 29.16 -9.99 10.84
N GLY A 196 27.88 -10.28 11.08
CA GLY A 196 27.40 -11.12 12.16
C GLY A 196 27.03 -10.37 13.44
N THR A 197 26.32 -11.10 14.32
CA THR A 197 25.95 -10.64 15.66
C THR A 197 27.14 -10.69 16.60
N ALA A 198 26.98 -10.21 17.82
CA ALA A 198 28.02 -10.34 18.86
C ALA A 198 28.28 -11.79 19.29
N GLN A 199 27.36 -12.71 18.96
CA GLN A 199 27.41 -14.13 19.36
C GLN A 199 27.88 -15.04 18.23
N ASP A 200 27.74 -14.64 16.95
CA ASP A 200 28.22 -15.39 15.82
C ASP A 200 29.73 -15.16 15.58
N ARG A 201 30.40 -16.13 14.94
CA ARG A 201 31.77 -15.93 14.49
C ARG A 201 31.84 -14.74 13.55
N ASP A 202 32.49 -13.70 13.99
CA ASP A 202 32.65 -12.45 13.24
C ASP A 202 33.41 -12.65 11.95
N PHE A 203 32.73 -12.41 10.83
CA PHE A 203 33.38 -12.29 9.54
C PHE A 203 33.75 -10.84 9.32
N PHE A 204 35.03 -10.56 9.12
CA PHE A 204 35.58 -9.21 9.00
C PHE A 204 36.17 -8.99 7.61
N VAL A 205 35.72 -7.95 6.93
CA VAL A 205 36.31 -7.51 5.65
C VAL A 205 37.07 -6.21 5.87
N PRO A 206 38.42 -6.28 5.91
CA PRO A 206 39.25 -5.09 6.06
C PRO A 206 39.36 -4.32 4.75
N LYS A 207 39.61 -3.03 4.83
CA LYS A 207 40.00 -2.16 3.71
C LYS A 207 39.01 -2.12 2.54
N VAL A 208 37.71 -2.15 2.84
CA VAL A 208 36.65 -1.98 1.83
C VAL A 208 36.75 -0.61 1.17
N LEU A 209 37.00 0.42 1.97
CA LEU A 209 37.24 1.80 1.54
C LEU A 209 38.47 2.36 2.23
N THR A 210 39.10 3.36 1.59
CA THR A 210 40.19 4.15 2.21
C THR A 210 39.93 5.63 1.99
N ARG A 211 40.23 6.46 3.01
CA ARG A 211 40.24 7.92 2.88
C ARG A 211 41.46 8.52 3.53
N ARG A 212 42.01 9.59 2.94
CA ARG A 212 43.10 10.35 3.51
C ARG A 212 42.75 11.84 3.52
N LEU A 213 43.13 12.55 4.53
CA LEU A 213 43.04 13.99 4.57
C LEU A 213 44.11 14.58 3.64
N THR A 214 43.67 15.25 2.58
CA THR A 214 44.54 16.07 1.74
C THR A 214 44.01 17.50 1.73
N ARG A 215 44.78 18.45 1.15
CA ARG A 215 44.38 19.86 1.01
C ARG A 215 43.07 20.00 0.20
N THR A 216 42.79 19.07 -0.70
CA THR A 216 41.54 18.90 -1.42
C THR A 216 40.73 17.85 -0.68
N ARG A 217 39.50 18.18 -0.28
CA ARG A 217 38.57 17.26 0.42
C ARG A 217 38.40 15.98 -0.36
N LEU A 218 38.90 14.87 0.18
CA LEU A 218 38.75 13.57 -0.46
C LEU A 218 37.35 12.99 -0.22
N PHE A 219 36.84 12.29 -1.22
CA PHE A 219 35.69 11.40 -1.14
C PHE A 219 36.13 10.04 -0.55
N PRO A 220 35.33 9.39 0.32
CA PRO A 220 34.06 9.86 0.89
C PRO A 220 34.24 10.72 2.16
N ARG A 221 33.38 11.72 2.38
CA ARG A 221 33.42 12.63 3.51
C ARG A 221 32.36 12.35 4.57
N ASP A 222 31.12 12.39 4.19
CA ASP A 222 29.95 12.21 5.07
C ASP A 222 29.20 10.89 4.74
N LEU A 223 28.08 10.61 5.45
CA LEU A 223 27.35 9.34 5.29
C LEU A 223 26.87 9.11 3.86
N LYS A 224 26.43 10.14 3.14
CA LYS A 224 25.98 9.98 1.74
C LYS A 224 27.14 9.63 0.82
N ASP A 225 28.32 10.22 1.02
CA ASP A 225 29.51 9.90 0.27
C ASP A 225 30.00 8.48 0.58
N VAL A 226 29.92 8.05 1.84
CA VAL A 226 30.23 6.67 2.25
C VAL A 226 29.27 5.69 1.59
N ALA A 227 27.97 5.99 1.60
CA ALA A 227 26.96 5.16 0.95
C ALA A 227 27.20 5.04 -0.56
N ALA A 228 27.55 6.16 -1.22
CA ALA A 228 27.90 6.18 -2.64
C ALA A 228 29.15 5.34 -2.94
N ALA A 229 30.21 5.49 -2.13
CA ALA A 229 31.46 4.72 -2.30
C ALA A 229 31.25 3.21 -2.07
N LEU A 230 30.44 2.84 -1.06
CA LEU A 230 30.04 1.44 -0.82
C LEU A 230 29.17 0.92 -1.96
N ALA A 231 28.26 1.72 -2.50
CA ALA A 231 27.45 1.32 -3.63
C ALA A 231 28.30 0.97 -4.86
N LEU A 232 29.32 1.78 -5.16
CA LEU A 232 30.29 1.48 -6.24
C LEU A 232 31.12 0.22 -5.96
N HIS A 233 31.40 -0.07 -4.68
CA HIS A 233 32.10 -1.30 -4.31
C HIS A 233 31.21 -2.54 -4.52
N PHE A 234 29.94 -2.48 -4.05
CA PHE A 234 29.02 -3.61 -4.07
C PHE A 234 28.32 -3.82 -5.42
N GLU A 235 28.20 -2.78 -6.25
CA GLU A 235 27.58 -2.87 -7.58
C GLU A 235 28.20 -3.96 -8.45
N ARG A 236 29.48 -4.20 -8.26
CA ARG A 236 30.22 -5.28 -8.95
C ARG A 236 29.69 -6.68 -8.61
N LEU A 237 29.04 -6.85 -7.44
CA LEU A 237 28.45 -8.10 -7.02
C LEU A 237 27.00 -8.24 -7.50
N GLY A 238 26.31 -7.13 -7.76
CA GLY A 238 24.92 -7.12 -8.18
C GLY A 238 24.22 -5.79 -7.90
N PRO A 239 22.90 -5.68 -8.15
CA PRO A 239 22.12 -4.47 -7.91
C PRO A 239 22.17 -4.03 -6.45
N VAL A 240 22.27 -2.72 -6.22
CA VAL A 240 22.40 -2.11 -4.88
C VAL A 240 21.20 -1.21 -4.57
N LEU A 241 20.64 -1.36 -3.40
CA LEU A 241 19.64 -0.46 -2.82
C LEU A 241 20.30 0.36 -1.70
N ILE A 242 20.32 1.68 -1.81
CA ILE A 242 20.64 2.58 -0.70
C ILE A 242 19.33 2.94 -0.01
N SER A 243 19.09 2.34 1.16
CA SER A 243 17.91 2.58 1.98
C SER A 243 18.09 3.85 2.83
N THR A 244 17.17 4.79 2.69
CA THR A 244 17.19 6.08 3.40
C THR A 244 15.88 6.29 4.14
N THR A 245 15.89 7.16 5.14
CA THR A 245 14.72 7.44 5.99
C THR A 245 13.87 8.63 5.49
N GLN A 246 14.39 9.43 4.56
CA GLN A 246 13.72 10.63 4.05
C GLN A 246 14.00 10.84 2.55
N PRO A 247 13.07 11.47 1.80
CA PRO A 247 13.26 11.79 0.37
C PRO A 247 14.53 12.59 0.09
N ALA A 248 14.80 13.62 0.89
CA ALA A 248 16.00 14.45 0.72
C ALA A 248 17.31 13.66 0.85
N TYR A 249 17.34 12.62 1.69
CA TYR A 249 18.52 11.75 1.82
C TYR A 249 18.67 10.81 0.62
N ALA A 250 17.56 10.34 0.02
CA ALA A 250 17.61 9.53 -1.19
C ALA A 250 18.18 10.34 -2.38
N GLN A 251 17.70 11.55 -2.58
CA GLN A 251 18.22 12.48 -3.60
C GLN A 251 19.69 12.84 -3.34
N ALA A 252 20.05 13.17 -2.08
CA ALA A 252 21.42 13.52 -1.74
C ALA A 252 22.40 12.35 -1.95
N ALA A 253 21.99 11.11 -1.64
CA ALA A 253 22.81 9.91 -1.89
C ALA A 253 22.99 9.65 -3.39
N ALA A 254 21.95 9.84 -4.20
CA ALA A 254 22.02 9.69 -5.65
C ALA A 254 22.94 10.74 -6.29
N ARG A 255 22.86 12.02 -5.86
CA ARG A 255 23.76 13.09 -6.30
C ARG A 255 25.21 12.82 -5.88
N ALA A 256 25.44 12.30 -4.67
CA ALA A 256 26.78 11.93 -4.22
C ALA A 256 27.34 10.78 -5.07
N LEU A 257 26.52 9.81 -5.42
CA LEU A 257 26.89 8.71 -6.30
C LEU A 257 27.18 9.19 -7.72
N GLN A 258 26.37 10.06 -8.30
CA GLN A 258 26.63 10.71 -9.59
C GLN A 258 27.96 11.43 -9.58
N THR A 259 28.20 12.27 -8.57
CA THR A 259 29.49 13.00 -8.42
C THR A 259 30.68 12.05 -8.30
N ALA A 260 30.49 10.89 -7.67
CA ALA A 260 31.54 9.88 -7.57
C ALA A 260 31.80 9.20 -8.92
N LEU A 261 30.74 8.85 -9.66
CA LEU A 261 30.85 8.24 -11.00
C LEU A 261 31.51 9.16 -12.02
N ASP A 262 31.20 10.45 -12.02
CA ASP A 262 31.77 11.45 -12.94
C ASP A 262 33.30 11.59 -12.78
N LYS A 263 33.85 11.12 -11.66
CA LYS A 263 35.29 11.09 -11.39
C LYS A 263 35.94 9.77 -11.72
N THR A 264 35.21 8.81 -12.21
CA THR A 264 35.75 7.49 -12.65
C THR A 264 35.98 7.47 -14.14
N ASP A 265 36.87 6.54 -14.59
CA ASP A 265 37.13 6.33 -16.03
C ASP A 265 35.92 5.74 -16.77
N THR A 266 34.93 5.21 -16.03
CA THR A 266 33.68 4.67 -16.56
C THR A 266 32.50 5.28 -15.81
N PRO A 267 31.98 6.43 -16.27
CA PRO A 267 30.95 7.18 -15.54
C PRO A 267 29.55 6.57 -15.67
N VAL A 268 29.43 5.30 -16.01
CA VAL A 268 28.16 4.58 -16.21
C VAL A 268 28.26 3.19 -15.59
N LEU A 269 27.26 2.83 -14.81
CA LEU A 269 27.11 1.52 -14.18
C LEU A 269 26.44 0.51 -15.13
N GLY A 270 26.81 -0.76 -14.99
CA GLY A 270 26.25 -1.86 -15.80
C GLY A 270 26.84 -1.99 -17.20
N GLY A 271 26.35 -2.95 -17.96
CA GLY A 271 26.89 -3.31 -19.29
C GLY A 271 26.48 -2.36 -20.42
N ARG A 272 27.20 -2.46 -21.55
CA ARG A 272 26.85 -1.70 -22.77
C ARG A 272 25.49 -2.06 -23.34
N ASN A 273 25.04 -3.30 -23.17
CA ASN A 273 23.76 -3.80 -23.69
C ASN A 273 22.54 -3.07 -23.07
N GLN A 274 22.69 -2.41 -21.92
CA GLN A 274 21.63 -1.68 -21.24
C GLN A 274 21.58 -0.19 -21.61
N ARG A 275 22.46 0.27 -22.46
CA ARG A 275 22.55 1.69 -22.85
C ARG A 275 21.27 2.20 -23.53
N ASP A 276 20.73 1.41 -24.45
CA ASP A 276 19.54 1.79 -25.20
C ASP A 276 18.30 1.77 -24.29
N GLN A 277 18.22 0.80 -23.38
CA GLN A 277 17.16 0.76 -22.36
C GLN A 277 17.20 1.99 -21.43
N ARG A 278 18.40 2.42 -21.00
CA ARG A 278 18.55 3.62 -20.16
C ARG A 278 18.22 4.88 -20.92
N ARG A 279 18.56 4.97 -22.21
CA ARG A 279 18.18 6.08 -23.06
C ARG A 279 16.66 6.17 -23.22
N ALA A 280 16.00 5.08 -23.56
CA ALA A 280 14.55 5.02 -23.67
C ALA A 280 13.87 5.37 -22.32
N LEU A 281 14.43 4.90 -21.18
CA LEU A 281 13.97 5.29 -19.85
C LEU A 281 14.11 6.80 -19.62
N SER A 282 15.23 7.40 -19.97
CA SER A 282 15.49 8.83 -19.86
C SER A 282 14.48 9.64 -20.68
N GLU A 283 14.23 9.26 -21.93
CA GLU A 283 13.25 9.90 -22.81
C GLU A 283 11.85 9.84 -22.20
N ARG A 284 11.41 8.69 -21.68
CA ARG A 284 10.11 8.53 -21.02
C ARG A 284 9.99 9.31 -19.70
N ILE A 285 11.06 9.43 -18.93
CA ILE A 285 11.07 10.26 -17.71
C ILE A 285 10.97 11.75 -18.11
N ALA A 286 11.67 12.17 -19.19
CA ALA A 286 11.63 13.53 -19.69
C ALA A 286 10.22 13.95 -20.12
N GLU A 287 9.40 13.04 -20.66
CA GLU A 287 7.99 13.30 -20.96
C GLU A 287 7.19 13.75 -19.72
N HIS A 288 7.56 13.26 -18.54
CA HIS A 288 6.87 13.57 -17.28
C HIS A 288 7.52 14.72 -16.50
N LEU A 289 8.86 14.74 -16.42
CA LEU A 289 9.61 15.64 -15.53
C LEU A 289 10.38 16.74 -16.27
N GLY A 290 10.49 16.65 -17.59
CA GLY A 290 11.33 17.54 -18.41
C GLY A 290 12.75 17.00 -18.60
N GLU A 291 13.39 17.46 -19.68
CA GLU A 291 14.74 17.01 -20.09
C GLU A 291 15.83 17.44 -19.08
N GLU A 292 15.66 18.61 -18.45
CA GLU A 292 16.63 19.19 -17.51
C GLU A 292 16.54 18.59 -16.10
N HIS A 293 15.54 17.76 -15.83
CA HIS A 293 15.36 17.19 -14.51
C HIS A 293 16.51 16.22 -14.17
N GLU A 294 17.10 16.33 -12.96
CA GLU A 294 18.28 15.55 -12.57
C GLU A 294 18.10 14.04 -12.72
N LEU A 295 16.89 13.51 -12.46
CA LEU A 295 16.59 12.09 -12.58
C LEU A 295 16.70 11.60 -14.04
N THR A 296 16.30 12.45 -15.01
CA THR A 296 16.43 12.17 -16.45
C THR A 296 17.88 11.93 -16.84
N VAL A 297 18.81 12.69 -16.26
CA VAL A 297 20.24 12.53 -16.47
C VAL A 297 20.80 11.31 -15.73
N MET A 298 20.43 11.15 -14.44
CA MET A 298 20.96 10.07 -13.59
C MET A 298 20.67 8.67 -14.13
N VAL A 299 19.49 8.43 -14.69
CA VAL A 299 19.12 7.11 -15.22
C VAL A 299 20.00 6.68 -16.39
N THR A 300 20.56 7.61 -17.17
CA THR A 300 21.51 7.28 -18.25
C THR A 300 22.81 6.69 -17.72
N GLN A 301 23.17 7.01 -16.48
CA GLN A 301 24.33 6.48 -15.78
C GLN A 301 24.03 5.17 -15.02
N GLY A 302 22.79 4.69 -15.03
CA GLY A 302 22.36 3.46 -14.35
C GLY A 302 22.06 3.64 -12.86
N ILE A 303 21.83 4.88 -12.42
CA ILE A 303 21.45 5.26 -11.05
C ILE A 303 20.11 5.99 -11.03
N ALA A 304 19.38 5.86 -9.92
CA ALA A 304 18.15 6.62 -9.71
C ALA A 304 17.89 6.82 -8.21
N TYR A 305 16.96 7.73 -7.91
CA TYR A 305 16.36 7.81 -6.59
C TYR A 305 14.83 7.57 -6.69
N HIS A 306 14.23 7.10 -5.58
CA HIS A 306 12.82 6.75 -5.52
C HIS A 306 12.22 7.14 -4.16
N HIS A 307 11.14 7.90 -4.19
CA HIS A 307 10.36 8.26 -3.01
C HIS A 307 8.93 8.66 -3.39
N GLY A 308 8.04 8.79 -2.41
CA GLY A 308 6.61 8.98 -2.62
C GLY A 308 6.20 10.25 -3.36
N THR A 309 7.05 11.29 -3.43
CA THR A 309 6.72 12.54 -4.14
C THR A 309 7.09 12.53 -5.64
N ILE A 310 7.76 11.46 -6.13
CA ILE A 310 7.97 11.26 -7.57
C ILE A 310 6.64 10.82 -8.19
N PRO A 311 6.27 11.36 -9.38
CA PRO A 311 5.05 10.96 -10.08
C PRO A 311 4.93 9.45 -10.22
N GLN A 312 3.72 8.91 -10.00
CA GLN A 312 3.49 7.47 -10.04
C GLN A 312 3.96 6.80 -11.34
N PRO A 313 3.71 7.34 -12.55
CA PRO A 313 4.22 6.77 -13.79
C PRO A 313 5.74 6.64 -13.80
N VAL A 314 6.46 7.68 -13.33
CA VAL A 314 7.92 7.67 -13.25
C VAL A 314 8.42 6.63 -12.25
N ARG A 315 7.76 6.51 -11.08
CA ARG A 315 8.08 5.47 -10.09
C ARG A 315 8.01 4.07 -10.71
N HIS A 316 6.94 3.77 -11.44
CA HIS A 316 6.78 2.48 -12.13
C HIS A 316 7.86 2.23 -13.19
N LEU A 317 8.26 3.27 -13.94
CA LEU A 317 9.36 3.18 -14.90
C LEU A 317 10.69 2.82 -14.22
N LEU A 318 10.99 3.50 -13.10
CA LEU A 318 12.21 3.24 -12.33
C LEU A 318 12.22 1.82 -11.74
N GLU A 319 11.11 1.38 -11.17
CA GLU A 319 10.92 0.07 -10.57
C GLU A 319 11.12 -1.04 -11.60
N ARG A 320 10.47 -0.92 -12.76
CA ARG A 320 10.63 -1.85 -13.87
C ARG A 320 12.07 -1.88 -14.37
N SER A 321 12.66 -0.72 -14.63
CA SER A 321 14.03 -0.63 -15.15
C SER A 321 15.08 -1.14 -14.15
N TYR A 322 14.84 -1.02 -12.85
CA TYR A 322 15.70 -1.61 -11.82
C TYR A 322 15.55 -3.14 -11.80
N ARG A 323 14.31 -3.64 -11.92
CA ARG A 323 14.05 -5.09 -12.02
C ARG A 323 14.67 -5.70 -13.24
N ASP A 324 14.59 -5.04 -14.38
CA ASP A 324 15.15 -5.48 -15.66
C ASP A 324 16.69 -5.28 -15.73
N GLY A 325 17.30 -4.71 -14.68
CA GLY A 325 18.74 -4.53 -14.53
C GLY A 325 19.32 -3.34 -15.31
N ALA A 326 18.50 -2.52 -15.96
CA ALA A 326 18.95 -1.29 -16.63
C ALA A 326 19.48 -0.27 -15.62
N LEU A 327 18.86 -0.18 -14.43
CA LEU A 327 19.36 0.55 -13.27
C LEU A 327 20.12 -0.40 -12.35
N ARG A 328 21.26 0.04 -11.84
CA ARG A 328 22.16 -0.78 -11.00
C ARG A 328 22.16 -0.34 -9.55
N VAL A 329 21.95 0.95 -9.30
CA VAL A 329 21.85 1.50 -7.95
C VAL A 329 20.58 2.35 -7.82
N LEU A 330 19.79 2.04 -6.81
CA LEU A 330 18.59 2.76 -6.47
C LEU A 330 18.71 3.34 -5.06
N CYS A 331 18.54 4.65 -4.90
CA CYS A 331 18.48 5.32 -3.60
C CYS A 331 17.00 5.53 -3.22
N ALA A 332 16.50 4.86 -2.19
CA ALA A 332 15.07 4.89 -1.92
C ALA A 332 14.73 5.04 -0.44
N THR A 333 13.55 5.60 -0.16
CA THR A 333 12.96 5.61 1.16
C THR A 333 12.32 4.26 1.52
N SER A 334 12.03 4.05 2.81
CA SER A 334 11.40 2.83 3.33
C SER A 334 10.04 2.49 2.68
N THR A 335 9.39 3.46 2.01
CA THR A 335 8.16 3.21 1.23
C THR A 335 8.37 2.24 0.06
N LEU A 336 9.58 2.21 -0.52
CA LEU A 336 9.94 1.22 -1.53
C LEU A 336 10.24 -0.14 -0.90
N SER A 337 10.74 -0.16 0.34
CA SER A 337 11.02 -1.42 1.05
C SER A 337 9.76 -2.17 1.48
N GLN A 338 8.60 -1.53 1.43
CA GLN A 338 7.32 -2.16 1.74
C GLN A 338 6.63 -2.61 0.45
N GLY A 339 6.65 -3.90 0.19
CA GLY A 339 5.74 -4.54 -0.76
C GLY A 339 6.19 -4.66 -2.22
N MET A 340 7.42 -4.34 -2.62
CA MET A 340 7.88 -4.58 -4.00
C MET A 340 8.98 -5.63 -4.08
N ASN A 341 8.81 -6.58 -4.99
CA ASN A 341 9.86 -7.56 -5.29
C ASN A 341 10.91 -6.96 -6.23
N LEU A 342 11.97 -6.40 -5.66
CA LEU A 342 13.10 -5.86 -6.40
C LEU A 342 14.31 -6.80 -6.29
N PRO A 343 15.08 -6.96 -7.38
CA PRO A 343 16.30 -7.76 -7.38
C PRO A 343 17.44 -7.02 -6.69
N VAL A 344 17.52 -7.12 -5.37
CA VAL A 344 18.56 -6.43 -4.60
C VAL A 344 19.59 -7.44 -4.12
N LYS A 345 20.85 -7.29 -4.56
CA LYS A 345 21.98 -8.07 -4.03
C LYS A 345 22.48 -7.48 -2.72
N THR A 346 22.56 -6.14 -2.64
CA THR A 346 23.09 -5.45 -1.47
C THR A 346 22.17 -4.31 -1.03
N VAL A 347 21.77 -4.30 0.23
CA VAL A 347 21.09 -3.18 0.88
C VAL A 347 22.09 -2.41 1.74
N LEU A 348 22.29 -1.13 1.43
CA LEU A 348 23.09 -0.20 2.23
C LEU A 348 22.15 0.69 3.04
N VAL A 349 22.16 0.56 4.33
CA VAL A 349 21.34 1.41 5.23
C VAL A 349 22.11 2.68 5.54
N HIS A 350 21.73 3.78 4.85
CA HIS A 350 22.39 5.07 4.93
C HIS A 350 22.34 5.68 6.34
N SER A 351 21.17 5.61 6.97
CA SER A 351 20.96 6.12 8.32
C SER A 351 19.77 5.39 8.96
N THR A 352 19.86 5.16 10.26
CA THR A 352 18.77 4.64 11.07
C THR A 352 17.94 5.75 11.75
N TRP A 353 18.25 7.02 11.48
CA TRP A 353 17.57 8.17 12.08
C TRP A 353 16.55 8.78 11.11
N ARG A 354 15.31 8.92 11.59
CA ARG A 354 14.24 9.68 10.95
C ARG A 354 13.90 10.87 11.87
N ASN A 355 14.23 12.08 11.42
CA ASN A 355 14.16 13.27 12.29
C ASN A 355 15.04 13.08 13.55
N GLN A 356 14.44 13.02 14.73
CA GLN A 356 15.11 12.84 16.01
C GLN A 356 14.97 11.43 16.60
N GLU A 357 14.26 10.53 15.90
CA GLU A 357 13.99 9.17 16.35
C GLU A 357 14.73 8.14 15.49
N GLN A 358 15.13 7.04 16.12
CA GLN A 358 15.66 5.89 15.40
C GLN A 358 14.52 5.01 14.88
N ILE A 359 14.66 4.50 13.64
CA ILE A 359 13.73 3.52 13.11
C ILE A 359 13.66 2.27 13.99
N GLY A 360 12.51 1.59 14.00
CA GLY A 360 12.33 0.33 14.71
C GLY A 360 13.21 -0.78 14.14
N VAL A 361 13.52 -1.78 14.97
CA VAL A 361 14.31 -2.95 14.54
C VAL A 361 13.57 -3.75 13.49
N ARG A 362 12.25 -3.86 13.63
CA ARG A 362 11.39 -4.51 12.63
C ARG A 362 11.43 -3.79 11.28
N GLU A 363 11.37 -2.44 11.25
CA GLU A 363 11.50 -1.66 10.00
C GLU A 363 12.84 -1.93 9.31
N PHE A 364 13.92 -2.03 10.10
CA PHE A 364 15.24 -2.41 9.57
C PHE A 364 15.21 -3.81 8.95
N TRP A 365 14.66 -4.83 9.63
CA TRP A 365 14.62 -6.19 9.11
C TRP A 365 13.72 -6.34 7.89
N ASN A 366 12.65 -5.54 7.77
CA ASN A 366 11.84 -5.48 6.56
C ASN A 366 12.63 -4.94 5.36
N ALA A 367 13.46 -3.91 5.57
CA ALA A 367 14.37 -3.42 4.53
C ALA A 367 15.48 -4.44 4.23
N ALA A 368 16.03 -5.09 5.25
CA ALA A 368 17.08 -6.09 5.14
C ALA A 368 16.61 -7.33 4.35
N GLY A 369 15.37 -7.75 4.54
CA GLY A 369 14.77 -8.89 3.84
C GLY A 369 14.66 -8.73 2.32
N ARG A 370 14.96 -7.56 1.78
CA ARG A 370 15.05 -7.32 0.32
C ARG A 370 16.39 -7.76 -0.28
N ALA A 371 17.41 -8.00 0.54
CA ALA A 371 18.71 -8.43 0.06
C ALA A 371 18.75 -9.94 -0.20
N GLY A 372 19.26 -10.32 -1.37
CA GLY A 372 19.37 -11.73 -1.79
C GLY A 372 18.06 -12.26 -2.38
N ARG A 373 18.06 -12.57 -3.66
CA ARG A 373 16.92 -13.19 -4.32
C ARG A 373 16.80 -14.66 -3.94
N ALA A 374 15.63 -15.03 -3.44
CA ALA A 374 15.28 -16.42 -3.28
C ALA A 374 15.51 -17.18 -4.60
N PHE A 375 16.20 -18.32 -4.54
CA PHE A 375 16.49 -19.24 -5.67
C PHE A 375 17.31 -18.69 -6.84
N GLN A 376 17.65 -17.40 -6.85
CA GLN A 376 18.50 -16.78 -7.87
C GLN A 376 19.89 -16.47 -7.33
N GLU A 377 20.02 -16.17 -6.05
CA GLU A 377 21.26 -15.81 -5.40
C GLU A 377 21.49 -16.65 -4.14
N THR A 378 22.75 -17.06 -3.94
CA THR A 378 23.12 -17.83 -2.75
C THR A 378 23.23 -16.97 -1.50
N GLU A 379 23.52 -15.67 -1.66
CA GLU A 379 23.67 -14.73 -0.55
C GLU A 379 23.24 -13.31 -0.90
N GLY A 380 22.75 -12.57 0.09
CA GLY A 380 22.50 -11.14 0.06
C GLY A 380 23.28 -10.39 1.13
N HIS A 381 23.61 -9.12 0.89
CA HIS A 381 24.35 -8.28 1.83
C HIS A 381 23.49 -7.15 2.38
N VAL A 382 23.55 -6.93 3.69
CA VAL A 382 22.94 -5.78 4.37
C VAL A 382 24.02 -5.08 5.19
N VAL A 383 24.30 -3.83 4.89
CA VAL A 383 25.35 -3.08 5.56
C VAL A 383 24.80 -1.78 6.16
N LEU A 384 24.85 -1.67 7.48
CA LEU A 384 24.59 -0.44 8.22
C LEU A 384 25.84 0.45 8.17
N ILE A 385 25.68 1.74 7.92
CA ILE A 385 26.78 2.70 7.86
C ILE A 385 26.88 3.43 9.19
N ALA A 386 27.94 3.18 9.96
CA ALA A 386 28.22 3.84 11.22
C ALA A 386 29.03 5.13 11.03
N LYS A 387 28.78 6.12 11.87
CA LYS A 387 29.53 7.37 11.92
C LYS A 387 30.94 7.15 12.47
N ASP A 388 31.03 6.35 13.52
CA ASP A 388 32.24 6.03 14.24
C ASP A 388 32.20 4.63 14.86
N THR A 389 33.25 4.22 15.57
CA THR A 389 33.38 2.91 16.21
C THR A 389 32.34 2.68 17.31
N GLN A 390 31.96 3.72 18.05
CA GLN A 390 30.97 3.61 19.13
C GLN A 390 29.56 3.42 18.54
N ASP A 391 29.24 4.20 17.52
CA ASP A 391 27.99 4.05 16.77
C ASP A 391 27.90 2.64 16.14
N ALA A 392 28.99 2.11 15.59
CA ALA A 392 29.02 0.75 15.05
C ALA A 392 28.67 -0.32 16.10
N ARG A 393 29.17 -0.20 17.33
CA ARG A 393 28.82 -1.11 18.43
C ARG A 393 27.33 -1.01 18.80
N ASN A 394 26.81 0.23 18.85
CA ASN A 394 25.39 0.47 19.15
C ASN A 394 24.46 -0.09 18.08
N LEU A 395 24.79 0.13 16.79
CA LEU A 395 24.04 -0.39 15.67
C LEU A 395 24.03 -1.93 15.64
N ARG A 396 25.19 -2.57 15.88
CA ARG A 396 25.26 -4.05 15.97
C ARG A 396 24.35 -4.58 17.07
N ARG A 397 24.50 -4.05 18.27
CA ARG A 397 23.72 -4.50 19.43
C ARG A 397 22.23 -4.30 19.24
N ARG A 398 21.79 -3.19 18.61
CA ARG A 398 20.38 -2.87 18.45
C ARG A 398 19.74 -3.61 17.29
N TYR A 399 20.37 -3.61 16.11
CA TYR A 399 19.71 -4.02 14.87
C TYR A 399 20.08 -5.43 14.40
N LEU A 400 21.27 -5.93 14.68
CA LEU A 400 21.67 -7.25 14.18
C LEU A 400 21.21 -8.39 15.07
N ASP A 401 20.83 -8.12 16.29
CA ASP A 401 20.23 -9.08 17.19
C ASP A 401 18.71 -9.16 16.94
N LYS A 402 18.25 -10.32 16.47
CA LYS A 402 16.83 -10.55 16.14
C LYS A 402 15.94 -10.59 17.39
N ASP A 403 16.50 -10.84 18.57
CA ASP A 403 15.74 -10.82 19.82
C ASP A 403 15.25 -9.41 20.19
N ASN A 404 15.82 -8.36 19.56
CA ASN A 404 15.37 -6.99 19.73
C ASN A 404 14.22 -6.58 18.81
N ILE A 405 13.70 -7.47 17.98
CA ILE A 405 12.56 -7.16 17.10
C ILE A 405 11.32 -6.94 17.94
N GLU A 406 10.72 -5.76 17.78
CA GLU A 406 9.54 -5.36 18.53
C GLU A 406 8.34 -6.25 18.17
N PRO A 407 7.56 -6.76 19.16
CA PRO A 407 6.32 -7.46 18.88
C PRO A 407 5.29 -6.54 18.24
N VAL A 408 4.40 -7.12 17.47
CA VAL A 408 3.22 -6.40 16.92
C VAL A 408 2.23 -6.17 18.05
N LEU A 409 1.89 -4.90 18.28
CA LEU A 409 0.98 -4.47 19.34
C LEU A 409 -0.20 -3.73 18.74
N SER A 410 -1.41 -4.09 19.18
CA SER A 410 -2.64 -3.40 18.80
C SER A 410 -2.63 -1.94 19.23
N THR A 411 -3.17 -1.08 18.36
CA THR A 411 -3.43 0.33 18.69
C THR A 411 -4.46 0.47 19.82
N ILE A 412 -5.48 -0.42 19.85
CA ILE A 412 -6.51 -0.46 20.91
C ILE A 412 -5.87 -0.82 22.26
N GLY A 413 -4.99 -1.84 22.28
CA GLY A 413 -4.27 -2.23 23.48
C GLY A 413 -3.33 -1.13 23.98
N ALA A 414 -2.66 -0.43 23.06
CA ALA A 414 -1.80 0.70 23.39
C ALA A 414 -2.59 1.90 23.96
N LEU A 415 -3.77 2.18 23.43
CA LEU A 415 -4.68 3.19 23.97
C LEU A 415 -5.07 2.86 25.40
N TYR A 416 -5.57 1.64 25.63
CA TYR A 416 -5.97 1.23 26.97
C TYR A 416 -4.83 1.40 27.98
N HIS A 417 -3.64 0.95 27.62
CA HIS A 417 -2.46 1.07 28.45
C HIS A 417 -2.12 2.54 28.75
N ARG A 418 -2.19 3.43 27.76
CA ARG A 418 -1.93 4.88 27.93
C ARG A 418 -2.95 5.53 28.86
N LEU A 419 -4.26 5.27 28.64
CA LEU A 419 -5.33 5.82 29.47
C LEU A 419 -5.25 5.31 30.92
N ALA A 420 -4.89 4.04 31.11
CA ALA A 420 -4.65 3.48 32.42
C ALA A 420 -3.47 4.14 33.15
N ILE A 421 -2.36 4.39 32.46
CA ILE A 421 -1.22 5.15 33.01
C ILE A 421 -1.65 6.56 33.41
N THR A 422 -2.36 7.27 32.55
CA THR A 422 -2.84 8.62 32.83
C THR A 422 -3.70 8.63 34.09
N ARG A 423 -4.56 7.63 34.27
CA ARG A 423 -5.44 7.52 35.45
C ARG A 423 -4.71 7.12 36.72
N LEU A 424 -3.76 6.20 36.63
CA LEU A 424 -3.05 5.61 37.79
C LEU A 424 -1.78 6.38 38.19
N GLY A 425 -1.25 7.22 37.30
CA GLY A 425 0.05 7.86 37.46
C GLY A 425 1.25 6.92 37.33
N THR A 426 1.02 5.61 37.16
CA THR A 426 2.04 4.57 37.01
C THR A 426 1.62 3.53 35.99
N ARG A 427 2.59 2.78 35.46
CA ARG A 427 2.33 1.66 34.57
C ARG A 427 1.61 0.54 35.33
N PRO A 428 0.44 0.06 34.86
CA PRO A 428 -0.24 -1.06 35.50
C PRO A 428 0.62 -2.33 35.39
N ALA A 429 0.62 -3.14 36.45
CA ALA A 429 1.27 -4.44 36.46
C ALA A 429 0.38 -5.50 35.80
N PRO A 430 0.97 -6.56 35.20
CA PRO A 430 0.23 -7.74 34.78
C PRO A 430 -0.58 -8.31 35.96
N GLY A 431 -1.82 -8.73 35.72
CA GLY A 431 -2.72 -9.24 36.77
C GLY A 431 -3.32 -8.17 37.70
N GLN A 432 -2.96 -6.89 37.53
CA GLN A 432 -3.54 -5.82 38.32
C GLN A 432 -5.05 -5.71 38.05
N ASN A 433 -5.87 -5.68 39.12
CA ASN A 433 -7.29 -5.48 38.96
C ASN A 433 -7.57 -4.04 38.52
N LEU A 434 -8.02 -3.88 37.27
CA LEU A 434 -8.37 -2.61 36.65
C LEU A 434 -9.89 -2.49 36.43
N THR A 435 -10.71 -3.41 36.95
CA THR A 435 -12.16 -3.50 36.61
C THR A 435 -12.91 -2.22 36.94
N ASP A 436 -12.59 -1.56 38.03
CA ASP A 436 -13.32 -0.40 38.54
C ASP A 436 -12.69 0.95 38.20
N ILE A 437 -11.58 0.97 37.44
CA ILE A 437 -11.00 2.25 37.05
C ILE A 437 -11.88 2.94 35.99
N ASP A 438 -12.01 4.25 36.15
CA ASP A 438 -12.65 5.09 35.15
C ASP A 438 -11.57 5.72 34.28
N LEU A 439 -11.57 5.36 32.99
CA LEU A 439 -10.59 5.87 32.04
C LEU A 439 -10.93 7.32 31.69
N PRO A 440 -9.95 8.25 31.74
CA PRO A 440 -10.17 9.64 31.40
C PRO A 440 -10.49 9.79 29.93
N ASP A 441 -11.30 10.80 29.61
CA ASP A 441 -11.42 11.24 28.22
C ASP A 441 -10.11 11.93 27.83
N PRO A 442 -9.44 11.48 26.76
CA PRO A 442 -8.23 12.12 26.30
C PRO A 442 -8.52 13.51 25.75
N GLU A 443 -7.62 14.46 25.99
CA GLU A 443 -7.68 15.75 25.29
C GLU A 443 -7.46 15.52 23.80
N LEU A 444 -8.33 16.10 22.96
CA LEU A 444 -8.35 15.87 21.51
C LEU A 444 -7.02 16.24 20.82
N GLU A 445 -6.24 17.15 21.39
CA GLU A 445 -4.95 17.58 20.86
C GLU A 445 -3.86 16.49 20.93
N ASP A 446 -3.96 15.57 21.89
CA ASP A 446 -3.00 14.49 22.10
C ASP A 446 -3.27 13.22 21.26
N LEU A 447 -4.40 13.17 20.54
CA LEU A 447 -4.93 11.96 19.91
C LEU A 447 -5.17 12.11 18.39
N THR A 448 -4.41 12.93 17.70
CA THR A 448 -4.77 13.55 16.44
C THR A 448 -5.18 12.63 15.28
N ASP A 449 -4.42 11.61 14.94
CA ASP A 449 -4.74 10.84 13.72
C ASP A 449 -5.45 9.51 14.00
N TRP A 450 -4.99 8.75 14.96
CA TRP A 450 -5.57 7.45 15.25
C TRP A 450 -6.80 7.46 16.16
N ALA A 451 -7.05 8.56 16.89
CA ALA A 451 -8.28 8.70 17.65
C ALA A 451 -9.49 8.92 16.74
N GLN A 452 -9.35 9.73 15.71
CA GLN A 452 -10.41 9.91 14.70
C GLN A 452 -10.72 8.58 14.00
N GLU A 453 -9.69 7.81 13.67
CA GLU A 453 -9.86 6.48 13.09
C GLU A 453 -10.54 5.52 14.08
N LEU A 454 -10.12 5.52 15.35
CA LEU A 454 -10.76 4.70 16.38
C LEU A 454 -12.24 5.06 16.57
N GLU A 455 -12.56 6.35 16.67
CA GLU A 455 -13.94 6.83 16.77
C GLU A 455 -14.78 6.39 15.56
N LEU A 456 -14.25 6.57 14.35
CA LEU A 456 -14.95 6.14 13.14
C LEU A 456 -15.18 4.63 13.13
N GLN A 457 -14.20 3.83 13.52
CA GLN A 457 -14.31 2.37 13.55
C GLN A 457 -15.32 1.92 14.62
N LEU A 458 -15.26 2.52 15.80
CA LEU A 458 -16.21 2.20 16.89
C LEU A 458 -17.64 2.61 16.54
N LEU A 459 -17.82 3.80 15.95
CA LEU A 459 -19.12 4.25 15.42
C LEU A 459 -19.67 3.26 14.40
N THR A 460 -18.83 2.83 13.45
CA THR A 460 -19.25 1.91 12.40
C THR A 460 -19.72 0.59 12.99
N MET A 461 -18.93 0.02 13.90
CA MET A 461 -19.21 -1.30 14.45
C MET A 461 -20.41 -1.28 15.40
N LEU A 462 -20.61 -0.21 16.15
CA LEU A 462 -21.75 -0.09 17.06
C LEU A 462 -23.03 0.38 16.37
N ALA A 463 -22.94 1.14 15.28
CA ALA A 463 -24.10 1.47 14.46
C ALA A 463 -24.71 0.25 13.77
N GLU A 464 -23.92 -0.80 13.52
CA GLU A 464 -24.39 -2.08 13.00
C GLU A 464 -25.18 -2.88 14.07
N GLU A 465 -24.93 -2.67 15.35
CA GLU A 465 -25.49 -3.46 16.46
C GLU A 465 -26.61 -2.76 17.22
N VAL A 466 -26.63 -1.41 17.28
CA VAL A 466 -27.53 -0.65 18.17
C VAL A 466 -28.19 0.50 17.42
N VAL A 467 -29.29 0.20 16.74
CA VAL A 467 -29.92 1.14 15.80
C VAL A 467 -30.68 2.28 16.43
N ASP A 468 -31.40 2.11 17.57
CA ASP A 468 -32.50 3.05 17.90
C ASP A 468 -32.52 3.70 19.28
N THR A 469 -31.83 3.21 20.28
CA THR A 469 -31.78 3.87 21.60
C THR A 469 -30.50 3.59 22.35
N PRO A 470 -29.74 4.62 22.76
CA PRO A 470 -28.52 4.42 23.52
C PRO A 470 -28.82 4.13 24.98
N ASP A 471 -29.28 2.91 25.30
CA ASP A 471 -29.18 2.39 26.66
C ASP A 471 -27.71 2.16 26.97
N GLN A 472 -27.21 2.84 27.99
CA GLN A 472 -25.77 2.81 28.36
C GLN A 472 -25.29 1.38 28.63
N HIS A 473 -26.08 0.52 29.27
CA HIS A 473 -25.69 -0.87 29.55
C HIS A 473 -25.59 -1.71 28.28
N ARG A 474 -26.50 -1.55 27.34
CA ARG A 474 -26.43 -2.25 26.05
C ARG A 474 -25.21 -1.81 25.23
N LEU A 475 -24.87 -0.52 25.27
CA LEU A 475 -23.67 -0.01 24.62
C LEU A 475 -22.39 -0.56 25.27
N GLU A 476 -22.37 -0.69 26.61
CA GLU A 476 -21.22 -1.29 27.31
C GLU A 476 -21.08 -2.77 26.99
N ASP A 477 -22.16 -3.53 26.93
CA ASP A 477 -22.14 -4.96 26.58
C ASP A 477 -21.72 -5.15 25.12
N ALA A 478 -22.26 -4.37 24.19
CA ALA A 478 -21.87 -4.41 22.78
C ALA A 478 -20.40 -4.00 22.58
N ALA A 479 -19.95 -2.95 23.26
CA ALA A 479 -18.56 -2.53 23.22
C ALA A 479 -17.62 -3.58 23.84
N HIS A 480 -18.04 -4.25 24.91
CA HIS A 480 -17.27 -5.32 25.52
C HIS A 480 -17.13 -6.52 24.59
N ASP A 481 -18.23 -6.96 23.97
CA ASP A 481 -18.23 -8.06 23.02
C ASP A 481 -17.34 -7.74 21.80
N LEU A 482 -17.50 -6.54 21.24
CA LEU A 482 -16.67 -6.09 20.14
C LEU A 482 -15.18 -6.10 20.47
N LEU A 483 -14.80 -5.46 21.58
CA LEU A 483 -13.42 -5.36 22.02
C LEU A 483 -12.80 -6.72 22.32
N ALA A 484 -13.56 -7.68 22.83
CA ALA A 484 -13.10 -9.05 23.08
C ALA A 484 -12.66 -9.78 21.80
N HIS A 485 -13.21 -9.41 20.65
CA HIS A 485 -12.84 -9.99 19.36
C HIS A 485 -11.63 -9.29 18.68
N THR A 486 -11.17 -8.13 19.19
CA THR A 486 -10.00 -7.42 18.65
C THR A 486 -8.69 -8.03 19.10
N LEU A 487 -7.61 -7.76 18.37
CA LEU A 487 -6.25 -8.09 18.83
C LEU A 487 -5.93 -7.36 20.14
N GLY A 488 -6.39 -6.11 20.27
CA GLY A 488 -6.23 -5.34 21.50
C GLY A 488 -6.88 -6.00 22.70
N GLY A 489 -8.10 -6.49 22.54
CA GLY A 489 -8.80 -7.24 23.59
C GLY A 489 -8.07 -8.53 23.96
N HIS A 490 -7.58 -9.28 22.98
CA HIS A 490 -6.77 -10.46 23.18
C HIS A 490 -5.49 -10.14 23.97
N GLN A 491 -4.76 -9.08 23.61
CA GLN A 491 -3.53 -8.67 24.27
C GLN A 491 -3.76 -8.10 25.69
N ILE A 492 -4.89 -7.40 25.91
CA ILE A 492 -5.31 -6.94 27.25
C ILE A 492 -5.62 -8.15 28.14
N GLY A 493 -6.36 -9.15 27.62
CA GLY A 493 -6.64 -10.39 28.32
C GLY A 493 -5.38 -11.20 28.67
N ALA A 494 -4.39 -11.21 27.79
CA ALA A 494 -3.09 -11.84 28.05
C ALA A 494 -2.29 -11.18 29.20
N GLN A 495 -2.60 -9.92 29.56
CA GLN A 495 -2.08 -9.24 30.75
C GLN A 495 -2.94 -9.48 32.00
N GLU A 496 -3.98 -10.30 31.90
CA GLU A 496 -4.99 -10.51 32.95
C GLU A 496 -5.72 -9.21 33.36
N TRP A 497 -5.85 -8.25 32.45
CA TRP A 497 -6.59 -7.02 32.70
C TRP A 497 -8.03 -7.14 32.22
N SER A 498 -8.95 -6.43 32.93
CA SER A 498 -10.36 -6.38 32.55
C SER A 498 -10.59 -5.45 31.35
N LEU A 499 -11.41 -5.89 30.39
CA LEU A 499 -11.90 -5.04 29.29
C LEU A 499 -12.99 -4.06 29.69
N LYS A 500 -13.63 -4.23 30.85
CA LYS A 500 -14.76 -3.39 31.29
C LYS A 500 -14.48 -1.89 31.29
N PRO A 501 -13.32 -1.39 31.77
CA PRO A 501 -13.03 0.06 31.71
C PRO A 501 -13.00 0.59 30.28
N LEU A 502 -12.39 -0.18 29.34
CA LEU A 502 -12.33 0.23 27.95
C LEU A 502 -13.71 0.16 27.27
N ALA A 503 -14.53 -0.84 27.61
CA ALA A 503 -15.90 -0.94 27.13
C ALA A 503 -16.76 0.24 27.61
N ARG A 504 -16.69 0.61 28.90
CA ARG A 504 -17.34 1.82 29.43
C ARG A 504 -16.89 3.09 28.75
N PHE A 505 -15.58 3.25 28.57
CA PHE A 505 -15.00 4.39 27.84
C PHE A 505 -15.56 4.45 26.41
N THR A 506 -15.55 3.35 25.68
CA THR A 506 -16.07 3.25 24.31
C THR A 506 -17.56 3.58 24.25
N ALA A 507 -18.37 3.01 25.16
CA ALA A 507 -19.81 3.28 25.23
C ALA A 507 -20.12 4.76 25.50
N ARG A 508 -19.37 5.41 26.42
CA ARG A 508 -19.51 6.86 26.66
C ARG A 508 -19.22 7.70 25.42
N ARG A 509 -18.16 7.37 24.68
CA ARG A 509 -17.77 8.08 23.43
C ARG A 509 -18.86 7.93 22.38
N VAL A 510 -19.36 6.72 22.17
CA VAL A 510 -20.45 6.45 21.21
C VAL A 510 -21.73 7.15 21.61
N ALA A 511 -22.10 7.15 22.90
CA ALA A 511 -23.27 7.88 23.38
C ALA A 511 -23.11 9.40 23.19
N ALA A 512 -21.89 9.94 23.36
CA ALA A 512 -21.61 11.35 23.08
C ALA A 512 -21.78 11.68 21.60
N LEU A 513 -21.27 10.85 20.71
CA LEU A 513 -21.41 10.98 19.26
C LEU A 513 -22.88 10.87 18.81
N ALA A 514 -23.65 9.93 19.38
CA ALA A 514 -25.07 9.79 19.08
C ALA A 514 -25.89 11.02 19.51
N ARG A 515 -25.48 11.71 20.59
CA ARG A 515 -26.07 13.00 21.00
C ARG A 515 -25.70 14.16 20.08
N GLN A 516 -24.47 14.18 19.56
CA GLN A 516 -24.05 15.20 18.60
C GLN A 516 -24.70 15.02 17.23
N LEU A 517 -24.98 13.77 16.85
CA LEU A 517 -25.65 13.38 15.61
C LEU A 517 -26.94 12.60 15.93
N PRO A 518 -28.01 13.29 16.29
CA PRO A 518 -29.27 12.61 16.67
C PRO A 518 -29.96 11.92 15.49
N ASP A 519 -29.75 12.39 14.26
CA ASP A 519 -30.33 11.81 13.04
C ASP A 519 -29.65 10.49 12.64
N PRO A 520 -30.35 9.34 12.72
CA PRO A 520 -29.78 8.05 12.31
C PRO A 520 -29.39 8.00 10.84
N ALA A 521 -30.14 8.69 9.96
CA ALA A 521 -29.82 8.74 8.53
C ALA A 521 -28.52 9.50 8.27
N ALA A 522 -28.29 10.60 9.01
CA ALA A 522 -27.03 11.34 8.93
C ALA A 522 -25.84 10.49 9.42
N ARG A 523 -26.00 9.76 10.54
CA ARG A 523 -24.99 8.81 11.02
C ARG A 523 -24.67 7.76 9.98
N ALA A 524 -25.68 7.10 9.43
CA ALA A 524 -25.49 6.08 8.39
C ALA A 524 -24.78 6.64 7.14
N ALA A 525 -25.16 7.85 6.71
CA ALA A 525 -24.53 8.51 5.59
C ALA A 525 -23.02 8.77 5.85
N ILE A 526 -22.67 9.34 7.01
CA ILE A 526 -21.26 9.57 7.39
C ILE A 526 -20.47 8.27 7.41
N LEU A 527 -21.00 7.22 8.02
CA LEU A 527 -20.33 5.93 8.13
C LEU A 527 -20.02 5.30 6.77
N ARG A 528 -20.91 5.50 5.80
CA ARG A 528 -20.70 5.01 4.42
C ARG A 528 -19.61 5.76 3.68
N THR A 529 -19.40 7.05 3.97
CA THR A 529 -18.34 7.84 3.31
C THR A 529 -16.94 7.49 3.78
N GLY A 530 -16.80 6.93 4.98
CA GLY A 530 -15.50 6.68 5.61
C GLY A 530 -14.76 7.96 6.05
N LEU A 531 -15.40 9.13 5.96
CA LEU A 531 -14.86 10.39 6.46
C LEU A 531 -14.86 10.43 8.00
N SER A 532 -14.02 11.31 8.56
CA SER A 532 -14.14 11.67 9.99
C SER A 532 -15.52 12.25 10.30
N LEU A 533 -15.87 12.30 11.57
CA LEU A 533 -17.15 12.88 11.98
C LEU A 533 -17.34 14.31 11.43
N GLN A 534 -16.34 15.16 11.59
CA GLN A 534 -16.42 16.54 11.11
C GLN A 534 -16.43 16.62 9.58
N GLY A 535 -15.59 15.81 8.90
CA GLY A 535 -15.59 15.73 7.45
C GLY A 535 -16.93 15.24 6.89
N GLY A 536 -17.57 14.29 7.59
CA GLY A 536 -18.91 13.82 7.26
C GLY A 536 -20.01 14.89 7.43
N LEU A 537 -19.94 15.70 8.49
CA LEU A 537 -20.84 16.85 8.67
C LEU A 537 -20.66 17.91 7.59
N ASP A 538 -19.40 18.22 7.26
CA ASP A 538 -19.06 19.14 6.17
C ASP A 538 -19.57 18.60 4.82
N ALA A 539 -19.46 17.29 4.59
CA ALA A 539 -19.97 16.65 3.37
C ALA A 539 -21.50 16.67 3.28
N ILE A 540 -22.22 16.51 4.41
CA ILE A 540 -23.68 16.67 4.46
C ILE A 540 -24.05 18.11 4.08
N THR A 541 -23.40 19.10 4.67
CA THR A 541 -23.62 20.50 4.36
C THR A 541 -23.37 20.83 2.88
N ALA A 542 -22.29 20.30 2.34
CA ALA A 542 -21.95 20.46 0.91
C ALA A 542 -23.01 19.78 0.01
N ALA A 543 -23.47 18.58 0.37
CA ALA A 543 -24.51 17.88 -0.36
C ALA A 543 -25.84 18.67 -0.35
N GLU A 544 -26.21 19.25 0.79
CA GLU A 544 -27.40 20.11 0.91
C GLU A 544 -27.29 21.35 0.00
N GLN A 545 -26.12 21.99 -0.07
CA GLN A 545 -25.89 23.12 -0.97
C GLN A 545 -26.06 22.71 -2.43
N VAL A 546 -25.48 21.58 -2.84
CA VAL A 546 -25.63 21.05 -4.20
C VAL A 546 -27.08 20.71 -4.51
N ALA A 547 -27.79 20.03 -3.59
CA ALA A 547 -29.18 19.65 -3.75
C ALA A 547 -30.09 20.89 -3.94
N ASN A 548 -29.88 21.94 -3.14
CA ASN A 548 -30.60 23.22 -3.27
C ASN A 548 -30.34 23.86 -4.62
N THR A 549 -29.06 23.93 -5.05
CA THR A 549 -28.69 24.49 -6.36
C THR A 549 -29.33 23.71 -7.51
N LEU A 550 -29.37 22.37 -7.44
CA LEU A 550 -30.03 21.55 -8.46
C LEU A 550 -31.56 21.72 -8.46
N THR A 551 -32.15 21.99 -7.31
CA THR A 551 -33.60 22.29 -7.19
C THR A 551 -33.92 23.64 -7.81
N GLU A 552 -33.09 24.66 -7.58
CA GLU A 552 -33.26 26.00 -8.14
C GLU A 552 -32.95 26.05 -9.64
N HIS A 553 -31.99 25.23 -10.09
CA HIS A 553 -31.49 25.21 -11.46
C HIS A 553 -31.51 23.75 -12.03
N PRO A 554 -32.70 23.16 -12.27
CA PRO A 554 -32.79 21.77 -12.74
C PRO A 554 -32.13 21.56 -14.12
N GLY A 555 -31.95 22.60 -14.92
CA GLY A 555 -31.23 22.55 -16.19
C GLY A 555 -29.75 22.20 -16.06
N LEU A 556 -29.15 22.22 -14.85
CA LEU A 556 -27.79 21.75 -14.62
C LEU A 556 -27.64 20.23 -14.76
N LEU A 557 -28.73 19.47 -14.70
CA LEU A 557 -28.72 18.02 -14.94
C LEU A 557 -28.71 17.65 -16.42
N ASP A 558 -28.86 18.63 -17.34
CA ASP A 558 -28.71 18.39 -18.77
C ASP A 558 -27.25 18.06 -19.10
N PRO A 559 -26.95 17.00 -19.84
CA PRO A 559 -25.59 16.66 -20.27
C PRO A 559 -24.83 17.81 -20.96
N ALA A 560 -25.54 18.71 -21.65
CA ALA A 560 -24.95 19.90 -22.31
C ALA A 560 -24.34 20.88 -21.30
N THR A 561 -24.80 20.90 -20.06
CA THR A 561 -24.32 21.78 -18.97
C THR A 561 -23.30 21.13 -18.07
N TRP A 562 -22.76 19.96 -18.44
CA TRP A 562 -21.82 19.18 -17.65
C TRP A 562 -20.69 19.98 -16.97
N PRO A 563 -19.97 20.89 -17.66
CA PRO A 563 -18.92 21.68 -17.02
C PRO A 563 -19.44 22.52 -15.83
N ALA A 564 -20.63 23.12 -15.95
CA ALA A 564 -21.22 23.90 -14.88
C ALA A 564 -21.67 23.05 -13.69
N LEU A 565 -22.25 21.87 -13.95
CA LEU A 565 -22.59 20.92 -12.91
C LEU A 565 -21.35 20.42 -12.17
N ARG A 566 -20.31 20.02 -12.90
CA ARG A 566 -19.01 19.63 -12.34
C ARG A 566 -18.47 20.71 -11.42
N ASP A 567 -18.40 21.95 -11.90
CA ASP A 567 -17.82 23.06 -11.13
C ASP A 567 -18.68 23.42 -9.91
N THR A 568 -20.01 23.24 -9.97
CA THR A 568 -20.92 23.38 -8.83
C THR A 568 -20.57 22.36 -7.74
N VAL A 569 -20.41 21.09 -8.09
CA VAL A 569 -20.05 20.02 -7.14
C VAL A 569 -18.65 20.25 -6.56
N LEU A 570 -17.67 20.59 -7.40
CA LEU A 570 -16.30 20.84 -6.95
C LEU A 570 -16.21 22.06 -6.02
N THR A 571 -16.99 23.12 -6.29
CA THR A 571 -17.01 24.33 -5.46
C THR A 571 -17.63 24.07 -4.08
N ALA A 572 -18.65 23.22 -4.00
CA ALA A 572 -19.27 22.83 -2.73
C ALA A 572 -18.35 22.00 -1.83
N THR A 573 -17.21 21.54 -2.36
CA THR A 573 -16.28 20.66 -1.63
C THR A 573 -15.53 21.43 -0.54
N THR A 574 -16.01 21.37 0.68
CA THR A 574 -15.45 22.08 1.85
C THR A 574 -15.24 21.18 3.05
N ILE A 575 -15.01 19.90 2.82
CA ILE A 575 -14.84 18.92 3.90
C ILE A 575 -13.51 19.06 4.63
N GLN A 576 -13.48 18.65 5.88
CA GLN A 576 -12.34 18.83 6.78
C GLN A 576 -11.04 18.20 6.24
N GLU A 577 -11.13 16.98 5.70
CA GLU A 577 -9.97 16.25 5.19
C GLU A 577 -9.29 17.01 4.05
N LEU A 578 -10.07 17.57 3.13
CA LEU A 578 -9.53 18.37 2.03
C LEU A 578 -8.91 19.68 2.52
N ARG A 579 -9.59 20.38 3.42
CA ARG A 579 -9.06 21.62 4.05
C ARG A 579 -7.76 21.33 4.80
N ARG A 580 -7.71 20.27 5.58
CA ARG A 580 -6.54 19.86 6.35
C ARG A 580 -5.37 19.53 5.42
N SER A 581 -5.60 18.72 4.40
CA SER A 581 -4.56 18.38 3.41
C SER A 581 -4.03 19.61 2.68
N ALA A 582 -4.89 20.56 2.35
CA ALA A 582 -4.50 21.78 1.68
C ALA A 582 -3.77 22.78 2.61
N THR A 583 -4.18 22.87 3.87
CA THR A 583 -3.66 23.88 4.84
C THR A 583 -2.37 23.44 5.49
N ASP A 584 -2.27 22.20 5.99
CA ASP A 584 -1.12 21.68 6.72
C ASP A 584 0.19 21.71 5.90
N LYS A 585 0.09 21.72 4.57
CA LYS A 585 1.23 21.75 3.66
C LYS A 585 1.42 23.08 2.97
N ASN A 586 0.80 24.14 3.47
CA ASN A 586 0.80 25.46 2.86
C ASN A 586 0.32 25.45 1.39
N ARG A 587 -0.71 24.64 1.10
CA ARG A 587 -1.25 24.42 -0.25
C ARG A 587 -2.53 25.25 -0.45
N PRO A 588 -2.62 26.06 -1.49
CA PRO A 588 -3.76 26.95 -1.70
C PRO A 588 -5.01 26.19 -2.19
N ILE A 589 -6.11 26.27 -1.45
CA ILE A 589 -7.39 25.66 -1.79
C ILE A 589 -7.98 26.27 -3.06
N GLY A 590 -7.76 27.57 -3.31
CA GLY A 590 -8.30 28.26 -4.47
C GLY A 590 -7.85 27.74 -5.84
N ALA A 591 -6.77 26.93 -5.86
CA ALA A 591 -6.33 26.25 -7.08
C ALA A 591 -7.09 24.96 -7.38
N VAL A 592 -7.82 24.39 -6.42
CA VAL A 592 -8.38 23.03 -6.52
C VAL A 592 -9.35 22.88 -7.69
N VAL A 593 -10.35 23.76 -7.80
CA VAL A 593 -11.41 23.62 -8.80
C VAL A 593 -10.89 23.80 -10.23
N PRO A 594 -10.18 24.90 -10.58
CA PRO A 594 -9.68 25.07 -11.94
C PRO A 594 -8.66 23.98 -12.32
N LEU A 595 -7.74 23.63 -11.41
CA LEU A 595 -6.75 22.59 -11.67
C LEU A 595 -7.42 21.20 -11.85
N ALA A 596 -8.46 20.88 -11.09
CA ALA A 596 -9.22 19.65 -11.27
C ALA A 596 -9.90 19.59 -12.64
N GLY A 597 -10.43 20.72 -13.12
CA GLY A 597 -10.98 20.83 -14.47
C GLY A 597 -9.95 20.55 -15.56
N ASP A 598 -8.79 21.19 -15.50
CA ASP A 598 -7.70 21.00 -16.45
C ASP A 598 -7.10 19.59 -16.38
N TRP A 599 -6.99 19.04 -15.16
CA TRP A 599 -6.56 17.66 -14.96
C TRP A 599 -7.49 16.65 -15.63
N ILE A 600 -8.82 16.78 -15.46
CA ILE A 600 -9.83 15.95 -16.13
C ILE A 600 -9.77 16.16 -17.65
N ALA A 601 -9.60 17.41 -18.12
CA ALA A 601 -9.49 17.75 -19.54
C ALA A 601 -8.23 17.17 -20.23
N GLY A 602 -7.36 16.51 -19.47
CA GLY A 602 -6.21 15.78 -20.04
C GLY A 602 -4.91 16.56 -20.07
N TRP A 603 -4.81 17.74 -19.45
CA TRP A 603 -3.56 18.49 -19.38
C TRP A 603 -2.43 17.64 -18.80
N THR A 604 -1.27 17.72 -19.43
CA THR A 604 -0.06 17.04 -18.95
C THR A 604 0.44 17.66 -17.64
N LEU A 605 1.25 16.92 -16.90
CA LEU A 605 1.85 17.44 -15.67
C LEU A 605 2.70 18.70 -15.93
N GLN A 606 3.37 18.77 -17.08
CA GLN A 606 4.18 19.94 -17.47
C GLN A 606 3.31 21.17 -17.73
N GLU A 607 2.20 21.03 -18.46
CA GLU A 607 1.25 22.12 -18.70
C GLU A 607 0.67 22.64 -17.39
N ILE A 608 0.23 21.72 -16.52
CA ILE A 608 -0.29 22.08 -15.19
C ILE A 608 0.79 22.75 -14.35
N HIS A 609 2.02 22.23 -14.33
CA HIS A 609 3.11 22.88 -13.61
C HIS A 609 3.38 24.27 -14.12
N HIS A 610 3.51 24.44 -15.43
CA HIS A 610 3.75 25.76 -16.05
C HIS A 610 2.68 26.77 -15.69
N HIS A 611 1.41 26.36 -15.68
CA HIS A 611 0.27 27.26 -15.43
C HIS A 611 0.07 27.55 -13.93
N TYR A 612 0.20 26.52 -13.06
CA TYR A 612 -0.18 26.61 -11.66
C TYR A 612 0.99 26.75 -10.68
N GLN A 613 2.26 26.67 -11.11
CA GLN A 613 3.43 26.67 -10.21
C GLN A 613 3.46 27.83 -9.21
N LEU A 614 3.10 29.03 -9.64
CA LEU A 614 3.05 30.22 -8.78
C LEU A 614 1.90 30.13 -7.78
N LEU A 615 0.71 29.73 -8.23
CA LEU A 615 -0.48 29.59 -7.39
C LEU A 615 -0.30 28.46 -6.35
N LEU A 616 0.36 27.37 -6.73
CA LEU A 616 0.67 26.23 -5.85
C LEU A 616 1.91 26.50 -4.98
N ALA A 617 2.66 27.58 -5.19
CA ALA A 617 3.99 27.78 -4.62
C ALA A 617 4.91 26.55 -4.83
N ALA A 618 4.74 25.86 -5.97
CA ALA A 618 5.47 24.65 -6.31
C ALA A 618 6.89 24.98 -6.75
N LYS A 619 7.88 24.50 -6.02
CA LYS A 619 9.30 24.76 -6.32
C LYS A 619 9.77 24.05 -7.59
N ASP A 620 9.15 22.92 -7.91
CA ASP A 620 9.47 22.07 -9.04
C ASP A 620 8.26 21.25 -9.47
N ILE A 621 8.38 20.53 -10.57
CA ILE A 621 7.32 19.70 -11.12
C ILE A 621 6.92 18.54 -10.19
N THR A 622 7.84 18.08 -9.34
CA THR A 622 7.53 17.00 -8.38
C THR A 622 6.60 17.50 -7.26
N ALA A 623 6.72 18.78 -6.87
CA ALA A 623 5.79 19.40 -5.93
C ALA A 623 4.38 19.53 -6.51
N THR A 624 4.27 19.85 -7.81
CA THR A 624 2.98 19.88 -8.54
C THR A 624 2.39 18.47 -8.62
N SER A 625 3.19 17.48 -8.97
CA SER A 625 2.74 16.08 -8.98
C SER A 625 2.24 15.62 -7.61
N ASP A 626 2.97 15.91 -6.54
CA ASP A 626 2.56 15.56 -5.17
C ASP A 626 1.22 16.24 -4.79
N TYR A 627 0.99 17.47 -5.28
CA TYR A 627 -0.30 18.14 -5.09
C TYR A 627 -1.43 17.41 -5.85
N ILE A 628 -1.24 17.09 -7.12
CA ILE A 628 -2.22 16.34 -7.92
C ILE A 628 -2.51 14.99 -7.26
N ASP A 629 -1.48 14.23 -6.94
CA ASP A 629 -1.62 12.88 -6.36
C ASP A 629 -2.37 12.89 -5.02
N LYS A 630 -2.13 13.86 -4.16
CA LYS A 630 -2.71 13.90 -2.81
C LYS A 630 -4.01 14.67 -2.75
N VAL A 631 -4.08 15.83 -3.41
CA VAL A 631 -5.24 16.71 -3.29
C VAL A 631 -6.29 16.38 -4.34
N ILE A 632 -5.92 16.24 -5.61
CA ILE A 632 -6.90 16.04 -6.68
C ILE A 632 -7.34 14.58 -6.77
N THR A 633 -6.37 13.66 -6.93
CA THR A 633 -6.71 12.24 -7.21
C THR A 633 -7.09 11.44 -5.95
N HIS A 634 -6.82 11.97 -4.77
CA HIS A 634 -7.16 11.32 -3.50
C HIS A 634 -8.20 12.11 -2.71
N ASP A 635 -7.83 13.27 -2.14
CA ASP A 635 -8.69 13.96 -1.18
C ASP A 635 -9.97 14.51 -1.85
N LEU A 636 -9.84 15.16 -3.02
CA LEU A 636 -10.96 15.70 -3.75
C LEU A 636 -11.85 14.59 -4.35
N ALA A 637 -11.26 13.55 -4.93
CA ALA A 637 -12.02 12.41 -5.45
C ALA A 637 -12.85 11.74 -4.35
N TRP A 638 -12.26 11.57 -3.17
CA TRP A 638 -12.97 11.04 -2.01
C TRP A 638 -14.07 11.98 -1.51
N ALA A 639 -13.79 13.28 -1.40
CA ALA A 639 -14.74 14.30 -1.00
C ALA A 639 -15.97 14.34 -1.92
N VAL A 640 -15.73 14.36 -3.23
CA VAL A 640 -16.80 14.34 -4.24
C VAL A 640 -17.60 13.05 -4.17
N SER A 641 -16.93 11.89 -4.05
CA SER A 641 -17.60 10.60 -3.87
C SER A 641 -18.54 10.62 -2.66
N SER A 642 -18.09 11.19 -1.54
CA SER A 642 -18.89 11.30 -0.32
C SER A 642 -20.11 12.21 -0.51
N ILE A 643 -19.95 13.36 -1.13
CA ILE A 643 -21.06 14.29 -1.45
C ILE A 643 -22.07 13.59 -2.36
N LEU A 644 -21.64 12.92 -3.42
CA LEU A 644 -22.52 12.22 -4.35
C LEU A 644 -23.31 11.11 -3.64
N GLN A 645 -22.65 10.35 -2.78
CA GLN A 645 -23.30 9.28 -2.01
C GLN A 645 -24.39 9.83 -1.07
N ILE A 646 -24.14 10.99 -0.44
CA ILE A 646 -25.13 11.68 0.41
C ILE A 646 -26.28 12.23 -0.44
N LEU A 647 -26.01 12.80 -1.61
CA LEU A 647 -27.04 13.25 -2.54
C LEU A 647 -27.99 12.11 -2.94
N GLU A 648 -27.45 10.94 -3.24
CA GLU A 648 -28.26 9.78 -3.60
C GLU A 648 -29.06 9.25 -2.40
N THR A 649 -28.40 9.04 -1.27
CA THR A 649 -29.02 8.34 -0.12
C THR A 649 -29.93 9.22 0.72
N ARG A 650 -29.66 10.53 0.82
CA ARG A 650 -30.41 11.44 1.69
C ARG A 650 -31.37 12.36 0.91
N HIS A 651 -30.97 12.79 -0.30
CA HIS A 651 -31.78 13.70 -1.12
C HIS A 651 -32.53 12.99 -2.25
N GLY A 652 -32.29 11.69 -2.47
CA GLY A 652 -32.94 10.88 -3.50
C GLY A 652 -32.61 11.34 -4.93
N ILE A 653 -31.49 12.06 -5.11
CA ILE A 653 -31.05 12.51 -6.43
C ILE A 653 -30.45 11.32 -7.17
N ASN A 654 -31.08 10.96 -8.30
CA ASN A 654 -30.53 9.90 -9.14
C ASN A 654 -29.25 10.41 -9.86
N LEU A 655 -28.14 9.78 -9.59
CA LEU A 655 -26.84 10.11 -10.17
C LEU A 655 -26.63 9.27 -11.43
N GLU A 656 -26.76 9.91 -12.60
CA GLU A 656 -26.53 9.29 -13.89
C GLU A 656 -25.46 10.02 -14.70
N GLY A 657 -24.96 9.37 -15.76
CA GLY A 657 -24.01 9.95 -16.70
C GLY A 657 -22.67 10.37 -16.09
N PRO A 658 -22.09 11.48 -16.53
CA PRO A 658 -20.76 11.93 -16.10
C PRO A 658 -20.66 12.24 -14.60
N LEU A 659 -21.76 12.65 -13.95
CA LEU A 659 -21.75 12.96 -12.52
C LEU A 659 -21.40 11.74 -11.67
N ALA A 660 -21.97 10.59 -12.00
CA ALA A 660 -21.70 9.33 -11.29
C ALA A 660 -20.22 8.89 -11.41
N THR A 661 -19.54 9.30 -12.46
CA THR A 661 -18.14 8.94 -12.74
C THR A 661 -17.14 10.03 -12.37
N LEU A 662 -17.60 11.21 -11.90
CA LEU A 662 -16.73 12.33 -11.54
C LEU A 662 -15.60 11.97 -10.55
N PRO A 663 -15.82 11.17 -9.49
CA PRO A 663 -14.72 10.70 -8.63
C PRO A 663 -13.65 9.91 -9.38
N ALA A 664 -14.06 9.08 -10.35
CA ALA A 664 -13.13 8.33 -11.19
C ALA A 664 -12.42 9.23 -12.21
N MET A 665 -13.10 10.23 -12.77
CA MET A 665 -12.47 11.24 -13.64
C MET A 665 -11.37 12.01 -12.90
N LEU A 666 -11.62 12.43 -11.67
CA LEU A 666 -10.62 13.06 -10.80
C LEU A 666 -9.45 12.13 -10.52
N LYS A 667 -9.74 10.88 -10.19
CA LYS A 667 -8.74 9.86 -9.85
C LYS A 667 -7.80 9.54 -11.02
N TYR A 668 -8.35 9.39 -12.22
CA TYR A 668 -7.60 8.94 -13.38
C TYR A 668 -7.17 10.09 -14.32
N GLY A 669 -7.73 11.28 -14.15
CA GLY A 669 -7.46 12.44 -15.00
C GLY A 669 -7.93 12.24 -16.45
N VAL A 670 -9.14 11.73 -16.64
CA VAL A 670 -9.78 11.49 -17.94
C VAL A 670 -11.22 12.01 -17.90
N ASP A 671 -11.77 12.36 -19.05
CA ASP A 671 -13.01 13.14 -19.19
C ASP A 671 -14.25 12.30 -19.50
N THR A 672 -14.11 10.99 -19.74
CA THR A 672 -15.22 10.12 -20.13
C THR A 672 -15.34 8.88 -19.27
N ALA A 673 -16.57 8.38 -19.07
CA ALA A 673 -16.82 7.15 -18.33
C ALA A 673 -16.11 5.92 -18.95
N PRO A 674 -16.13 5.70 -20.28
CA PRO A 674 -15.36 4.60 -20.87
C PRO A 674 -13.84 4.67 -20.65
N ALA A 675 -13.27 5.89 -20.60
CA ALA A 675 -11.86 6.07 -20.28
C ALA A 675 -11.57 5.74 -18.80
N CYS A 676 -12.49 6.09 -17.90
CA CYS A 676 -12.43 5.67 -16.49
C CYS A 676 -12.48 4.13 -16.37
N TYR A 677 -13.35 3.46 -17.15
CA TYR A 677 -13.44 1.99 -17.17
C TYR A 677 -12.14 1.36 -17.66
N ALA A 678 -11.58 1.87 -18.76
CA ALA A 678 -10.29 1.42 -19.28
C ALA A 678 -9.17 1.59 -18.24
N ALA A 679 -9.12 2.74 -17.55
CA ALA A 679 -8.13 3.00 -16.51
C ALA A 679 -8.31 2.06 -15.29
N SER A 680 -9.54 1.74 -14.90
CA SER A 680 -9.85 0.81 -13.81
C SER A 680 -9.49 -0.63 -14.14
N LEU A 681 -9.48 -1.00 -15.42
CA LEU A 681 -9.04 -2.29 -15.94
C LEU A 681 -7.51 -2.40 -16.12
N GLY A 682 -6.74 -1.43 -15.60
CA GLY A 682 -5.27 -1.48 -15.58
C GLY A 682 -4.58 -0.68 -16.68
N ILE A 683 -5.30 0.05 -17.53
CA ILE A 683 -4.72 0.93 -18.55
C ILE A 683 -4.40 2.30 -17.93
N HIS A 684 -3.30 2.37 -17.20
CA HIS A 684 -2.96 3.56 -16.41
C HIS A 684 -2.42 4.75 -17.22
N GLN A 685 -2.04 4.55 -18.49
CA GLN A 685 -1.64 5.64 -19.36
C GLN A 685 -2.89 6.36 -19.89
N ARG A 686 -3.05 7.64 -19.53
CA ARG A 686 -4.27 8.44 -19.84
C ARG A 686 -4.61 8.46 -21.31
N SER A 687 -3.61 8.72 -22.18
CA SER A 687 -3.79 8.73 -23.63
C SER A 687 -4.22 7.37 -24.19
N ALA A 688 -3.70 6.27 -23.63
CA ALA A 688 -4.10 4.92 -24.02
C ALA A 688 -5.53 4.60 -23.56
N ALA A 689 -5.91 4.98 -22.33
CA ALA A 689 -7.27 4.81 -21.81
C ALA A 689 -8.29 5.60 -22.65
N THR A 690 -8.02 6.88 -22.94
CA THR A 690 -8.86 7.72 -23.80
C THR A 690 -8.90 7.18 -25.24
N GLY A 691 -7.76 6.75 -25.79
CA GLY A 691 -7.69 6.15 -27.13
C GLY A 691 -8.46 4.84 -27.25
N LEU A 692 -8.48 4.01 -26.21
CA LEU A 692 -9.30 2.79 -26.19
C LEU A 692 -10.80 3.13 -26.07
N ALA A 693 -11.14 4.04 -25.17
CA ALA A 693 -12.52 4.53 -24.99
C ALA A 693 -13.13 5.07 -26.30
N ALA A 694 -12.36 5.86 -27.06
CA ALA A 694 -12.79 6.40 -28.35
C ALA A 694 -13.07 5.34 -29.44
N ARG A 695 -12.58 4.11 -29.24
CA ARG A 695 -12.85 2.98 -30.16
C ARG A 695 -14.09 2.17 -29.79
N CYS A 696 -14.68 2.41 -28.63
CA CYS A 696 -15.92 1.76 -28.23
C CYS A 696 -17.08 2.32 -29.08
N PRO A 697 -17.80 1.47 -29.86
CA PRO A 697 -18.86 1.93 -30.74
C PRO A 697 -20.18 2.14 -30.00
N ILE A 698 -20.26 1.78 -28.73
CA ILE A 698 -21.48 1.86 -27.93
C ILE A 698 -21.59 3.28 -27.37
N PRO A 699 -22.64 4.03 -27.70
CA PRO A 699 -22.87 5.33 -27.09
C PRO A 699 -23.11 5.16 -25.58
N GLU A 700 -22.42 5.93 -24.75
CA GLU A 700 -22.57 5.93 -23.28
C GLU A 700 -22.64 4.50 -22.68
N PRO A 701 -21.62 3.64 -22.92
CA PRO A 701 -21.67 2.26 -22.47
C PRO A 701 -21.68 2.21 -20.95
N SER A 702 -22.43 1.27 -20.38
CA SER A 702 -22.22 0.86 -19.00
C SER A 702 -20.87 0.15 -18.85
N PHE A 703 -20.40 -0.06 -17.60
CA PHE A 703 -19.19 -0.85 -17.37
C PHE A 703 -19.29 -2.26 -17.96
N SER A 704 -20.46 -2.90 -17.82
CA SER A 704 -20.72 -4.25 -18.38
C SER A 704 -20.70 -4.26 -19.90
N ASP A 705 -21.28 -3.23 -20.56
CA ASP A 705 -21.26 -3.12 -22.01
C ASP A 705 -19.83 -2.93 -22.53
N PHE A 706 -19.04 -2.09 -21.83
CA PHE A 706 -17.66 -1.82 -22.19
C PHE A 706 -16.77 -3.06 -22.04
N THR A 707 -16.92 -3.82 -20.94
CA THR A 707 -16.17 -5.06 -20.74
C THR A 707 -16.61 -6.15 -21.71
N GLY A 708 -17.93 -6.31 -21.98
CA GLY A 708 -18.42 -7.24 -22.98
C GLY A 708 -17.87 -6.93 -24.38
N TRP A 709 -17.81 -5.64 -24.74
CA TRP A 709 -17.20 -5.22 -26.00
C TRP A 709 -15.69 -5.52 -26.08
N LEU A 710 -14.97 -5.46 -24.95
CA LEU A 710 -13.55 -5.84 -24.90
C LEU A 710 -13.37 -7.36 -25.07
N ASP A 711 -14.20 -8.17 -24.42
CA ASP A 711 -14.13 -9.63 -24.43
C ASP A 711 -14.41 -10.22 -25.81
N ASP A 712 -15.27 -9.58 -26.60
CA ASP A 712 -15.61 -9.99 -27.97
C ASP A 712 -14.49 -9.73 -29.00
N ARG A 713 -13.39 -9.10 -28.59
CA ARG A 713 -12.28 -8.78 -29.50
C ARG A 713 -11.19 -9.85 -29.49
N PRO A 714 -10.62 -10.20 -30.64
CA PRO A 714 -9.47 -11.09 -30.67
C PRO A 714 -8.27 -10.44 -29.96
N ALA A 715 -7.64 -11.20 -29.06
CA ALA A 715 -6.54 -10.80 -28.20
C ALA A 715 -5.43 -9.89 -28.83
N PRO A 716 -5.05 -10.02 -30.13
CA PRO A 716 -4.05 -9.14 -30.75
C PRO A 716 -4.46 -7.67 -30.86
N SER A 717 -5.74 -7.37 -31.00
CA SER A 717 -6.20 -5.97 -31.17
C SER A 717 -6.24 -5.20 -29.85
N VAL A 718 -6.51 -5.88 -28.74
CA VAL A 718 -6.47 -5.31 -27.38
C VAL A 718 -5.02 -5.21 -26.93
N THR A 719 -4.22 -6.24 -27.18
CA THR A 719 -2.80 -6.28 -26.84
C THR A 719 -2.00 -5.20 -27.59
N ALA A 720 -2.29 -4.94 -28.87
CA ALA A 720 -1.63 -3.87 -29.63
C ALA A 720 -1.97 -2.46 -29.10
N THR A 721 -3.12 -2.27 -28.47
CA THR A 721 -3.51 -0.98 -27.84
C THR A 721 -2.99 -0.87 -26.41
N LEU A 722 -2.85 -2.01 -25.72
CA LEU A 722 -2.25 -2.10 -24.38
C LEU A 722 -0.72 -2.03 -24.41
N HIS A 723 -0.09 -2.41 -25.54
CA HIS A 723 1.35 -2.43 -25.78
C HIS A 723 1.78 -1.35 -26.77
N THR A 724 1.53 -0.10 -26.50
CA THR A 724 2.39 0.99 -26.97
C THR A 724 3.68 1.08 -26.13
N ASP A 725 3.86 0.14 -25.21
CA ASP A 725 5.17 -0.20 -24.65
C ASP A 725 5.93 -1.10 -25.63
N PRO A 726 7.22 -0.87 -25.89
CA PRO A 726 8.02 -1.74 -26.75
C PRO A 726 7.98 -3.18 -26.23
N GLN A 727 7.79 -4.13 -27.15
CA GLN A 727 7.62 -5.57 -26.91
C GLN A 727 8.45 -6.10 -25.76
N PRO A 728 7.90 -6.98 -24.91
CA PRO A 728 8.75 -7.82 -24.08
C PRO A 728 9.61 -8.66 -25.01
N LEU A 729 10.92 -8.52 -24.90
CA LEU A 729 11.85 -9.52 -25.41
C LEU A 729 11.37 -10.87 -24.88
N ALA A 730 11.22 -11.84 -25.79
CA ALA A 730 10.74 -13.17 -25.51
C ALA A 730 11.36 -13.70 -24.21
N ASP A 731 10.53 -13.85 -23.20
CA ASP A 731 10.94 -14.43 -21.94
C ASP A 731 10.95 -15.96 -22.11
N THR A 732 12.12 -16.47 -22.52
CA THR A 732 12.45 -17.88 -22.40
C THR A 732 13.05 -18.17 -21.02
N GLY A 733 12.50 -17.55 -20.01
CA GLY A 733 12.83 -17.77 -18.60
C GLY A 733 11.83 -18.74 -17.98
N GLN A 734 12.31 -19.91 -17.61
CA GLN A 734 11.59 -20.87 -16.78
C GLN A 734 10.93 -20.15 -15.61
N LEU A 735 9.63 -20.38 -15.43
CA LEU A 735 8.85 -20.04 -14.24
C LEU A 735 9.58 -20.53 -12.99
N THR A 736 10.25 -19.63 -12.29
CA THR A 736 10.77 -19.91 -10.96
C THR A 736 9.69 -19.60 -9.95
N ASP A 737 9.18 -20.64 -9.35
CA ASP A 737 8.07 -20.75 -8.42
C ASP A 737 8.33 -20.08 -7.07
N HIS A 738 8.63 -18.81 -6.91
CA HIS A 738 8.70 -18.25 -5.54
C HIS A 738 8.68 -16.72 -5.49
N ASP A 739 7.61 -16.13 -6.03
CA ASP A 739 7.31 -14.75 -5.70
C ASP A 739 6.33 -14.69 -4.51
N GLN A 740 6.68 -13.92 -3.51
CA GLN A 740 5.92 -13.78 -2.26
C GLN A 740 4.47 -13.40 -2.52
N VAL A 741 3.58 -14.21 -1.97
CA VAL A 741 2.13 -14.07 -2.12
C VAL A 741 1.63 -13.03 -1.12
N GLU A 742 0.96 -12.01 -1.63
CA GLU A 742 0.25 -11.00 -0.86
C GLU A 742 -1.25 -11.34 -0.82
N LEU A 743 -1.99 -10.78 0.03
CA LEU A 743 -3.37 -11.00 0.46
C LEU A 743 -4.47 -11.38 -0.57
N ALA A 744 -5.28 -12.42 -0.39
CA ALA A 744 -6.39 -12.82 -1.23
C ALA A 744 -7.69 -13.16 -0.48
N ILE A 745 -8.81 -12.68 -0.96
CA ILE A 745 -10.17 -12.96 -0.50
C ILE A 745 -10.86 -13.88 -1.51
N THR A 746 -11.54 -14.92 -1.05
CA THR A 746 -12.39 -15.75 -1.91
C THR A 746 -13.85 -15.29 -1.79
N ILE A 747 -14.46 -14.93 -2.91
CA ILE A 747 -15.82 -14.45 -3.02
C ILE A 747 -16.68 -15.51 -3.76
N SER A 748 -17.82 -15.92 -3.20
CA SER A 748 -18.79 -16.76 -3.95
C SER A 748 -19.61 -15.89 -4.88
N PRO A 749 -19.91 -16.32 -6.12
CA PRO A 749 -20.82 -15.58 -7.02
C PRO A 749 -22.20 -15.39 -6.39
N ALA A 750 -22.86 -14.30 -6.73
CA ALA A 750 -24.21 -14.00 -6.27
C ALA A 750 -25.20 -15.13 -6.64
N PRO A 751 -26.21 -15.44 -5.80
CA PRO A 751 -27.08 -16.62 -5.98
C PRO A 751 -27.89 -16.67 -7.28
N GLU A 752 -28.12 -15.54 -7.95
CA GLU A 752 -28.99 -15.45 -9.13
C GLU A 752 -28.36 -15.95 -10.44
N ASP A 753 -27.04 -15.99 -10.54
CA ASP A 753 -26.36 -16.37 -11.80
C ASP A 753 -26.26 -17.90 -12.01
N ARG A 754 -26.66 -18.71 -11.03
CA ARG A 754 -26.65 -20.18 -11.16
C ARG A 754 -27.68 -20.74 -12.16
N ARG A 755 -28.75 -19.97 -12.49
CA ARG A 755 -29.83 -20.46 -13.38
C ARG A 755 -29.56 -20.25 -14.87
N ARG A 756 -28.60 -19.42 -15.28
CA ARG A 756 -28.33 -19.16 -16.72
C ARG A 756 -27.16 -19.95 -17.31
N ARG A 757 -26.37 -20.69 -16.50
CA ARG A 757 -25.20 -21.42 -17.01
C ARG A 757 -25.39 -22.92 -17.25
N THR A 758 -26.59 -23.46 -17.05
CA THR A 758 -26.89 -24.90 -17.35
C THR A 758 -27.54 -25.13 -18.71
N SER A 759 -27.63 -24.11 -19.58
CA SER A 759 -28.22 -24.21 -20.91
C SER A 759 -27.32 -23.65 -22.02
N ARG A 760 -26.01 -23.92 -21.95
CA ARG A 760 -25.11 -23.84 -23.11
C ARG A 760 -24.05 -24.94 -23.06
#